data_8feeff1a0ae1be7cc1373e2bb0192f4f
#
_entry.id   8feeff1a0ae1be7cc1373e2bb0192f4f
#
_cell.length_a   1.000
_cell.length_b   1.000
_cell.length_c   1.000
_cell.angle_alpha   90.00
_cell.angle_beta   90.00
_cell.angle_gamma   90.00
#
_symmetry.space_group_name_H-M   'P 1'
#
loop_
_entity.id
_entity.type
_entity.pdbx_description
1 polymer ?
#
loop_
_entity_poly.entity_id
_entity_poly.type
_entity_poly.pdbx_seq_one_letter_code
_entity_poly.pdbx_strand_id
1 'polypeptide(L)'
;MDERDTVQPATGPGENGAGIQRVTRREVLGGVGGAAAVFAAGAAASAANARAAPANAAAPGGVVQRMATLYPHESSTRSTRDLSGLWEFRLDAKGEGEQAGWQRALPDTRVVPVPASWNELFDDAAGYFGTAWYQKDFLVDSAWQGRRIFLRFGAASYRARAWLNGQLLGEHEGGHLPFEFEVTAAINRNGSNRLVVLVDNELREDRVPAAAAARGGFNFSSYPAVTFDFFPYGGLHRPVLLYSTPQVAVEDLTVRTELAGTEGVVRASLRVGRGWSGHATISIEGGAAPVQARVNVLAGTAEVELRIPAVRAWCPEDPHLHTLVVRLDGAQADEYRLAIGVRTVTVDSDGIRLNGKPVFLTGFGRHEDFPIHGKGLDLPVLVRDYELLKWIGANSFRTSHYPYSDEALMLADRYGFLVIDETPAVSLGFTDPEDVVAARHRQHARALAEMHARDKNHPSVILWSIANEPGLGAQGGSPADRRAMTERGTAYFKPLFDTMRALDPTRPVVLVSVGNGPDEWAALGDLICTNLYYGWYSAGGQLDEVARGMLERELDRLRAVHGKPVMLTEFGADTMAGVHATPATMWSEEYQSQMMELYMQVIRARSFVVGAHPWCFADFRTASGVLRAGGLNQKGVFTRERQPKMAAHTLRRLWRS
;
A
#
# COMPACT_ATOMS: atom_id res chain seq x y z
N MET A 1 42.69 -46.41 -37.39
CA MET A 1 41.51 -47.27 -37.58
C MET A 1 40.35 -46.33 -37.44
N ASP A 2 40.01 -45.59 -38.47
CA ASP A 2 39.10 -45.91 -39.62
C ASP A 2 37.84 -46.58 -39.12
N GLU A 3 36.68 -46.01 -39.26
CA GLU A 3 35.91 -45.85 -40.48
C GLU A 3 34.82 -44.76 -40.36
N ARG A 4 34.65 -44.06 -41.45
CA ARG A 4 33.55 -43.15 -41.78
C ARG A 4 32.34 -43.97 -42.23
N ASP A 5 31.15 -43.47 -42.03
CA ASP A 5 30.09 -43.63 -43.03
C ASP A 5 29.12 -42.45 -43.07
N THR A 6 29.03 -41.90 -44.25
CA THR A 6 28.14 -40.86 -44.75
C THR A 6 26.87 -41.50 -45.32
N VAL A 7 25.69 -40.91 -45.06
CA VAL A 7 24.54 -41.11 -45.95
C VAL A 7 23.81 -39.78 -46.18
N GLN A 8 23.67 -39.45 -47.46
CA GLN A 8 22.92 -38.34 -48.04
C GLN A 8 21.44 -38.66 -48.30
N PRO A 9 20.62 -37.70 -48.79
CA PRO A 9 19.18 -37.58 -48.52
C PRO A 9 18.27 -38.16 -49.63
N ALA A 10 17.01 -38.30 -49.34
CA ALA A 10 15.95 -38.67 -50.30
C ALA A 10 14.88 -37.57 -50.44
N THR A 11 14.59 -37.30 -51.67
CA THR A 11 13.71 -36.32 -52.33
C THR A 11 12.20 -36.60 -52.13
N GLY A 12 11.36 -35.49 -52.21
CA GLY A 12 9.90 -35.47 -52.16
C GLY A 12 9.18 -36.17 -53.38
N PRO A 13 7.96 -35.85 -53.81
CA PRO A 13 7.13 -34.65 -53.60
C PRO A 13 5.61 -34.94 -53.35
N GLY A 14 4.77 -33.94 -53.21
CA GLY A 14 3.31 -34.08 -53.28
C GLY A 14 2.52 -32.79 -52.98
N GLU A 15 2.20 -32.06 -54.02
CA GLU A 15 1.26 -30.94 -54.00
C GLU A 15 -0.16 -31.35 -53.66
N ASN A 16 -0.90 -30.50 -52.94
CA ASN A 16 -2.30 -30.20 -53.25
C ASN A 16 -2.74 -28.88 -52.63
N GLY A 17 -3.18 -27.99 -53.49
CA GLY A 17 -3.60 -26.65 -53.18
C GLY A 17 -5.06 -26.56 -52.70
N ALA A 18 -5.35 -25.55 -51.93
CA ALA A 18 -6.71 -25.03 -51.77
C ALA A 18 -6.65 -23.51 -51.50
N GLY A 19 -7.34 -22.82 -52.32
CA GLY A 19 -7.57 -21.47 -52.64
C GLY A 19 -7.55 -20.41 -51.54
N ILE A 20 -6.81 -19.34 -51.84
CA ILE A 20 -6.89 -18.06 -51.16
C ILE A 20 -7.99 -17.23 -51.82
N GLN A 21 -9.11 -17.00 -51.18
CA GLN A 21 -10.06 -15.96 -51.56
C GLN A 21 -9.59 -14.60 -51.04
N ARG A 22 -9.30 -13.71 -51.99
CA ARG A 22 -9.11 -12.27 -51.76
C ARG A 22 -10.46 -11.63 -51.44
N VAL A 23 -10.61 -11.06 -50.25
CA VAL A 23 -11.69 -10.12 -49.96
C VAL A 23 -11.17 -8.70 -50.17
N THR A 24 -11.84 -7.97 -51.05
CA THR A 24 -11.53 -6.61 -51.47
C THR A 24 -11.99 -5.57 -50.44
N ARG A 25 -11.17 -4.50 -50.33
CA ARG A 25 -11.48 -3.26 -49.61
C ARG A 25 -12.78 -2.61 -50.16
N ARG A 26 -13.88 -2.71 -49.43
CA ARG A 26 -14.96 -1.70 -49.38
C ARG A 26 -16.03 -2.24 -48.41
N GLU A 27 -16.11 -1.59 -47.26
CA GLU A 27 -17.20 -1.57 -46.30
C GLU A 27 -16.66 -1.59 -44.88
N VAL A 28 -16.18 -0.49 -44.38
CA VAL A 28 -16.23 -0.05 -42.98
C VAL A 28 -16.02 1.47 -42.96
N LEU A 29 -17.07 2.21 -43.25
CA LEU A 29 -17.20 3.61 -42.86
C LEU A 29 -18.65 3.81 -42.40
N GLY A 30 -18.84 3.74 -41.11
CA GLY A 30 -20.13 4.02 -40.45
C GLY A 30 -20.12 3.51 -39.03
N GLY A 31 -19.68 4.32 -38.08
CA GLY A 31 -19.81 3.96 -36.68
C GLY A 31 -18.80 4.57 -35.72
N VAL A 32 -18.43 5.82 -35.91
CA VAL A 32 -17.65 6.57 -34.91
C VAL A 32 -18.47 7.80 -34.51
N GLY A 33 -19.32 7.67 -33.50
CA GLY A 33 -20.17 8.77 -33.04
C GLY A 33 -20.93 8.51 -31.75
N GLY A 34 -20.59 7.45 -30.97
CA GLY A 34 -21.36 7.10 -29.78
C GLY A 34 -20.60 6.93 -28.45
N ALA A 35 -19.28 6.84 -28.50
CA ALA A 35 -18.50 6.48 -27.32
C ALA A 35 -18.11 7.65 -26.38
N ALA A 36 -18.09 8.88 -26.89
CA ALA A 36 -17.67 10.04 -26.09
C ALA A 36 -18.74 10.54 -25.10
N ALA A 37 -20.02 10.27 -25.32
CA ALA A 37 -21.10 10.74 -24.46
C ALA A 37 -21.33 9.89 -23.20
N VAL A 38 -20.93 8.61 -23.23
CA VAL A 38 -21.09 7.69 -22.08
C VAL A 38 -20.02 7.90 -21.01
N PHE A 39 -18.81 8.30 -21.41
CA PHE A 39 -17.72 8.60 -20.46
C PHE A 39 -17.93 9.87 -19.64
N ALA A 40 -18.59 10.91 -20.22
CA ALA A 40 -18.88 12.15 -19.49
C ALA A 40 -19.95 11.95 -18.39
N ALA A 41 -20.88 11.03 -18.59
CA ALA A 41 -21.90 10.71 -17.59
C ALA A 41 -21.34 9.84 -16.45
N GLY A 42 -20.38 8.94 -16.75
CA GLY A 42 -19.69 8.13 -15.75
C GLY A 42 -18.76 8.94 -14.83
N ALA A 43 -18.06 9.93 -15.36
CA ALA A 43 -17.15 10.79 -14.58
C ALA A 43 -17.92 11.74 -13.64
N ALA A 44 -19.08 12.24 -14.06
CA ALA A 44 -19.92 13.08 -13.20
C ALA A 44 -20.57 12.28 -12.05
N ALA A 45 -20.94 11.02 -12.29
CA ALA A 45 -21.45 10.12 -11.25
C ALA A 45 -20.35 9.68 -10.25
N SER A 46 -19.10 9.53 -10.72
CA SER A 46 -17.96 9.19 -9.86
C SER A 46 -17.55 10.35 -8.93
N ALA A 47 -17.56 11.58 -9.41
CA ALA A 47 -17.26 12.76 -8.59
C ALA A 47 -18.36 13.08 -7.57
N ALA A 48 -19.62 12.76 -7.88
CA ALA A 48 -20.73 12.88 -6.93
C ALA A 48 -20.69 11.77 -5.86
N ASN A 49 -20.23 10.55 -6.20
CA ASN A 49 -20.06 9.45 -5.25
C ASN A 49 -18.83 9.60 -4.34
N ALA A 50 -17.81 10.36 -4.73
CA ALA A 50 -16.65 10.66 -3.85
C ALA A 50 -17.00 11.66 -2.74
N ARG A 51 -18.12 12.37 -2.84
CA ARG A 51 -18.63 13.28 -1.79
C ARG A 51 -19.55 12.60 -0.77
N ALA A 52 -20.05 11.42 -1.06
CA ALA A 52 -20.79 10.60 -0.10
C ALA A 52 -19.87 9.46 0.34
N ALA A 53 -19.33 9.52 1.56
CA ALA A 53 -18.91 8.31 2.24
C ALA A 53 -20.02 7.26 2.06
N PRO A 54 -19.71 5.99 1.73
CA PRO A 54 -20.74 5.00 1.49
C PRO A 54 -21.69 5.02 2.68
N ALA A 55 -22.97 5.25 2.40
CA ALA A 55 -23.99 5.16 3.43
C ALA A 55 -23.85 3.77 4.06
N ASN A 56 -23.71 3.71 5.38
CA ASN A 56 -23.60 2.48 6.15
C ASN A 56 -24.73 1.52 5.74
N ALA A 57 -24.43 0.53 4.91
CA ALA A 57 -25.40 -0.48 4.54
C ALA A 57 -25.65 -1.35 5.78
N ALA A 58 -26.86 -1.31 6.32
CA ALA A 58 -27.26 -2.17 7.42
C ALA A 58 -27.42 -3.61 6.88
N ALA A 59 -26.61 -4.54 7.37
CA ALA A 59 -26.82 -5.96 7.17
C ALA A 59 -28.09 -6.45 7.93
N PRO A 60 -28.70 -7.58 7.54
CA PRO A 60 -29.80 -8.14 8.30
C PRO A 60 -29.41 -8.33 9.77
N GLY A 61 -30.21 -7.82 10.72
CA GLY A 61 -29.95 -7.93 12.15
C GLY A 61 -29.29 -6.73 12.85
N GLY A 62 -29.23 -5.56 12.19
CA GLY A 62 -28.78 -4.31 12.83
C GLY A 62 -27.25 -4.15 12.93
N VAL A 63 -26.49 -4.97 12.21
CA VAL A 63 -25.03 -4.81 12.07
C VAL A 63 -24.72 -3.75 11.01
N VAL A 64 -23.79 -2.85 11.30
CA VAL A 64 -23.39 -1.77 10.41
C VAL A 64 -21.90 -1.89 10.13
N GLN A 65 -21.54 -2.10 8.86
CA GLN A 65 -20.14 -2.01 8.41
C GLN A 65 -19.74 -0.54 8.31
N ARG A 66 -18.53 -0.22 8.75
CA ARG A 66 -18.03 1.15 8.78
C ARG A 66 -16.62 1.24 8.21
N MET A 67 -16.29 2.41 7.65
CA MET A 67 -14.90 2.75 7.35
C MET A 67 -14.14 2.95 8.68
N ALA A 68 -13.01 2.29 8.81
CA ALA A 68 -12.17 2.37 10.00
C ALA A 68 -11.27 3.63 9.92
N THR A 69 -11.76 4.75 10.46
CA THR A 69 -11.09 6.06 10.35
C THR A 69 -10.18 6.38 11.54
N LEU A 70 -10.45 5.80 12.70
CA LEU A 70 -9.70 6.04 13.94
C LEU A 70 -9.20 4.71 14.50
N TYR A 71 -7.93 4.70 14.94
CA TYR A 71 -7.42 3.55 15.68
C TYR A 71 -8.10 3.47 17.07
N PRO A 72 -8.52 2.28 17.55
CA PRO A 72 -9.25 2.14 18.81
C PRO A 72 -8.31 2.24 20.03
N HIS A 73 -7.82 3.44 20.30
CA HIS A 73 -7.02 3.70 21.52
C HIS A 73 -7.85 3.54 22.80
N GLU A 74 -7.23 3.02 23.85
CA GLU A 74 -7.78 3.05 25.19
C GLU A 74 -7.80 4.47 25.75
N SER A 75 -8.82 4.79 26.51
CA SER A 75 -8.97 6.04 27.25
C SER A 75 -9.82 5.80 28.51
N SER A 76 -10.11 6.86 29.27
CA SER A 76 -11.05 6.78 30.38
C SER A 76 -12.47 6.34 29.96
N THR A 77 -12.79 6.47 28.68
CA THR A 77 -14.12 6.22 28.12
C THR A 77 -14.15 5.12 27.04
N ARG A 78 -13.02 4.61 26.63
CA ARG A 78 -12.89 3.57 25.60
C ARG A 78 -12.06 2.41 26.10
N SER A 79 -12.44 1.21 25.78
CA SER A 79 -11.70 0.00 26.13
C SER A 79 -11.52 -0.88 24.90
N THR A 80 -10.36 -1.50 24.81
CA THR A 80 -9.98 -2.37 23.70
C THR A 80 -9.62 -3.77 24.22
N ARG A 81 -9.92 -4.79 23.44
CA ARG A 81 -9.49 -6.16 23.66
C ARG A 81 -8.90 -6.71 22.38
N ASP A 82 -7.66 -7.16 22.46
CA ASP A 82 -7.01 -7.87 21.35
C ASP A 82 -7.51 -9.31 21.30
N LEU A 83 -8.04 -9.73 20.15
CA LEU A 83 -8.46 -11.11 19.87
C LEU A 83 -7.37 -11.90 19.12
N SER A 84 -6.21 -11.30 18.87
CA SER A 84 -5.05 -11.97 18.28
C SER A 84 -4.61 -13.20 19.09
N GLY A 85 -3.57 -13.90 18.64
CA GLY A 85 -3.06 -15.12 19.25
C GLY A 85 -3.55 -16.37 18.51
N LEU A 86 -3.81 -17.47 19.22
CA LEU A 86 -4.13 -18.75 18.58
C LEU A 86 -5.61 -18.83 18.19
N TRP A 87 -5.85 -19.17 16.93
CA TRP A 87 -7.17 -19.38 16.33
C TRP A 87 -7.28 -20.80 15.78
N GLU A 88 -8.50 -21.31 15.61
CA GLU A 88 -8.78 -22.48 14.82
C GLU A 88 -8.79 -22.13 13.34
N PHE A 89 -8.30 -23.04 12.49
CA PHE A 89 -8.07 -22.79 11.07
C PHE A 89 -8.35 -24.02 10.21
N ARG A 90 -8.90 -23.80 9.02
CA ARG A 90 -9.12 -24.84 8.02
C ARG A 90 -9.04 -24.28 6.60
N LEU A 91 -8.35 -24.99 5.69
CA LEU A 91 -8.39 -24.71 4.25
C LEU A 91 -9.70 -25.23 3.65
N ASP A 92 -10.22 -24.53 2.66
CA ASP A 92 -11.43 -24.89 1.91
C ASP A 92 -11.13 -25.02 0.41
N ALA A 93 -10.28 -25.98 0.08
CA ALA A 93 -9.82 -26.18 -1.30
C ALA A 93 -10.95 -26.51 -2.30
N LYS A 94 -12.11 -26.94 -1.80
CA LYS A 94 -13.26 -27.28 -2.64
C LYS A 94 -14.35 -26.21 -2.66
N GLY A 95 -14.25 -25.18 -1.81
CA GLY A 95 -15.27 -24.14 -1.67
C GLY A 95 -16.59 -24.65 -1.07
N GLU A 96 -16.54 -25.70 -0.25
CA GLU A 96 -17.72 -26.34 0.32
C GLU A 96 -18.18 -25.74 1.65
N GLY A 97 -17.33 -24.94 2.29
CA GLY A 97 -17.50 -24.53 3.68
C GLY A 97 -18.81 -23.78 3.97
N GLU A 98 -19.25 -22.87 3.11
CA GLU A 98 -20.53 -22.18 3.32
C GLU A 98 -21.73 -23.12 3.23
N GLN A 99 -21.75 -24.05 2.25
CA GLN A 99 -22.82 -25.03 2.11
C GLN A 99 -22.81 -26.02 3.27
N ALA A 100 -21.62 -26.37 3.76
CA ALA A 100 -21.46 -27.27 4.91
C ALA A 100 -21.76 -26.60 6.26
N GLY A 101 -22.04 -25.30 6.28
CA GLY A 101 -22.43 -24.59 7.50
C GLY A 101 -21.25 -24.17 8.39
N TRP A 102 -20.02 -24.07 7.85
CA TRP A 102 -18.82 -23.71 8.60
C TRP A 102 -18.89 -22.32 9.22
N GLN A 103 -19.72 -21.44 8.70
CA GLN A 103 -19.99 -20.13 9.31
C GLN A 103 -20.56 -20.21 10.73
N ARG A 104 -21.00 -21.40 11.20
CA ARG A 104 -21.48 -21.63 12.57
C ARG A 104 -20.41 -22.28 13.45
N ALA A 105 -19.65 -23.23 12.90
CA ALA A 105 -18.54 -23.89 13.57
C ALA A 105 -17.69 -24.65 12.54
N LEU A 106 -16.37 -24.53 12.66
CA LEU A 106 -15.42 -25.26 11.81
C LEU A 106 -15.24 -26.70 12.31
N PRO A 107 -15.34 -27.70 11.43
CA PRO A 107 -14.94 -29.07 11.74
C PRO A 107 -13.44 -29.28 11.46
N ASP A 108 -12.81 -30.26 12.11
CA ASP A 108 -11.46 -30.77 11.83
C ASP A 108 -10.42 -29.64 11.64
N THR A 109 -10.27 -28.81 12.66
CA THR A 109 -9.40 -27.62 12.63
C THR A 109 -7.96 -27.95 13.00
N ARG A 110 -7.04 -27.07 12.58
CA ARG A 110 -5.69 -26.94 13.12
C ARG A 110 -5.48 -25.53 13.69
N VAL A 111 -4.46 -25.36 14.51
CA VAL A 111 -4.16 -24.08 15.14
C VAL A 111 -3.34 -23.18 14.21
N VAL A 112 -3.71 -21.90 14.15
CA VAL A 112 -2.97 -20.85 13.44
C VAL A 112 -2.80 -19.63 14.34
N PRO A 113 -1.62 -18.97 14.35
CA PRO A 113 -1.49 -17.66 14.99
C PRO A 113 -2.13 -16.57 14.12
N VAL A 114 -2.67 -15.55 14.74
CA VAL A 114 -3.13 -14.29 14.14
C VAL A 114 -2.46 -13.16 14.89
N PRO A 115 -1.71 -12.26 14.21
CA PRO A 115 -1.47 -12.16 12.77
C PRO A 115 -0.47 -13.17 12.23
N ALA A 116 -0.72 -13.71 11.02
CA ALA A 116 0.25 -14.52 10.27
C ALA A 116 -0.23 -14.77 8.83
N SER A 117 0.69 -15.26 7.97
CA SER A 117 0.38 -15.76 6.64
C SER A 117 0.40 -17.29 6.64
N TRP A 118 -0.68 -17.96 6.25
CA TRP A 118 -0.72 -19.43 6.22
C TRP A 118 0.31 -20.06 5.27
N ASN A 119 0.74 -19.31 4.23
CA ASN A 119 1.72 -19.76 3.23
C ASN A 119 3.15 -19.90 3.77
N GLU A 120 3.45 -19.37 4.98
CA GLU A 120 4.73 -19.52 5.65
C GLU A 120 4.68 -20.53 6.80
N LEU A 121 3.48 -20.91 7.24
CA LEU A 121 3.29 -21.72 8.44
C LEU A 121 3.11 -23.21 8.12
N PHE A 122 2.54 -23.54 6.95
CA PHE A 122 2.13 -24.90 6.65
C PHE A 122 2.62 -25.31 5.26
N ASP A 123 3.34 -26.43 5.16
CA ASP A 123 3.88 -26.96 3.91
C ASP A 123 2.79 -27.23 2.86
N ASP A 124 1.64 -27.75 3.29
CA ASP A 124 0.48 -28.02 2.43
C ASP A 124 -0.26 -26.73 1.98
N ALA A 125 0.04 -25.60 2.61
CA ALA A 125 -0.52 -24.31 2.25
C ALA A 125 0.51 -23.34 1.62
N ALA A 126 1.76 -23.75 1.46
CA ALA A 126 2.84 -22.89 0.97
C ALA A 126 2.56 -22.30 -0.43
N GLY A 127 1.87 -23.07 -1.29
CA GLY A 127 1.41 -22.64 -2.62
C GLY A 127 -0.11 -22.58 -2.76
N TYR A 128 -0.85 -22.49 -1.66
CA TYR A 128 -2.31 -22.47 -1.69
C TYR A 128 -2.84 -21.05 -1.92
N PHE A 129 -3.63 -20.90 -2.97
CA PHE A 129 -4.38 -19.70 -3.34
C PHE A 129 -5.86 -20.06 -3.44
N GLY A 130 -6.67 -19.51 -2.56
CA GLY A 130 -8.09 -19.85 -2.43
C GLY A 130 -8.61 -19.51 -1.05
N THR A 131 -9.68 -20.19 -0.65
CA THR A 131 -10.41 -19.89 0.57
C THR A 131 -9.89 -20.64 1.78
N ALA A 132 -9.75 -19.94 2.91
CA ALA A 132 -9.45 -20.50 4.21
C ALA A 132 -10.40 -19.92 5.27
N TRP A 133 -10.64 -20.68 6.33
CA TRP A 133 -11.56 -20.32 7.39
C TRP A 133 -10.83 -20.25 8.73
N TYR A 134 -11.22 -19.26 9.53
CA TYR A 134 -10.71 -18.98 10.87
C TYR A 134 -11.86 -18.99 11.87
N GLN A 135 -11.63 -19.47 13.09
CA GLN A 135 -12.60 -19.41 14.18
C GLN A 135 -11.93 -19.00 15.49
N LYS A 136 -12.61 -18.14 16.24
CA LYS A 136 -12.21 -17.72 17.58
C LYS A 136 -13.42 -17.61 18.47
N ASP A 137 -13.38 -18.27 19.62
CA ASP A 137 -14.35 -18.09 20.68
C ASP A 137 -13.82 -17.07 21.70
N PHE A 138 -14.71 -16.18 22.17
CA PHE A 138 -14.33 -15.13 23.11
C PHE A 138 -15.52 -14.70 24.00
N LEU A 139 -15.21 -14.07 25.13
CA LEU A 139 -16.19 -13.44 26.03
C LEU A 139 -16.11 -11.93 25.90
N VAL A 140 -17.17 -11.23 26.27
CA VAL A 140 -17.21 -9.77 26.37
C VAL A 140 -17.13 -9.36 27.82
N ASP A 141 -16.39 -8.29 28.10
CA ASP A 141 -16.31 -7.74 29.45
C ASP A 141 -17.68 -7.23 29.91
N SER A 142 -18.09 -7.60 31.13
CA SER A 142 -19.33 -7.14 31.72
C SER A 142 -19.39 -5.62 31.94
N ALA A 143 -18.23 -4.97 32.08
CA ALA A 143 -18.10 -3.51 32.15
C ALA A 143 -18.54 -2.80 30.85
N TRP A 144 -18.70 -3.53 29.75
CA TRP A 144 -19.18 -2.98 28.46
C TRP A 144 -20.72 -2.98 28.34
N GLN A 145 -21.44 -3.29 29.41
CA GLN A 145 -22.90 -3.21 29.45
C GLN A 145 -23.37 -1.78 29.08
N GLY A 146 -24.34 -1.67 28.18
CA GLY A 146 -24.86 -0.39 27.71
C GLY A 146 -23.97 0.40 26.76
N ARG A 147 -22.79 -0.14 26.38
CA ARG A 147 -21.85 0.46 25.45
C ARG A 147 -22.06 -0.03 24.00
N ARG A 148 -21.60 0.74 23.02
CA ARG A 148 -21.44 0.27 21.64
C ARG A 148 -20.21 -0.63 21.56
N ILE A 149 -20.28 -1.69 20.79
CA ILE A 149 -19.19 -2.66 20.63
C ILE A 149 -18.89 -2.79 19.14
N PHE A 150 -17.61 -2.75 18.83
CA PHE A 150 -17.08 -2.83 17.46
C PHE A 150 -16.08 -3.97 17.34
N LEU A 151 -16.10 -4.64 16.18
CA LEU A 151 -15.12 -5.62 15.79
C LEU A 151 -14.33 -5.04 14.60
N ARG A 152 -13.01 -4.87 14.75
CA ARG A 152 -12.11 -4.34 13.76
C ARG A 152 -11.11 -5.40 13.33
N PHE A 153 -10.95 -5.59 12.04
CA PHE A 153 -9.89 -6.35 11.42
C PHE A 153 -8.85 -5.38 10.88
N GLY A 154 -7.59 -5.52 11.28
CA GLY A 154 -6.51 -4.63 10.83
C GLY A 154 -6.14 -4.85 9.37
N ALA A 155 -6.14 -6.10 8.90
CA ALA A 155 -6.06 -6.48 7.48
C ALA A 155 -6.37 -7.97 7.30
N ALA A 156 -7.04 -8.30 6.18
CA ALA A 156 -7.29 -9.68 5.75
C ALA A 156 -7.08 -9.80 4.24
N SER A 157 -6.16 -10.66 3.79
CA SER A 157 -5.74 -10.70 2.38
C SER A 157 -6.38 -11.87 1.62
N TYR A 158 -7.16 -11.60 0.57
CA TYR A 158 -7.53 -10.30 0.03
C TYR A 158 -9.00 -9.95 0.26
N ARG A 159 -9.91 -10.93 0.26
CA ARG A 159 -11.33 -10.78 0.55
C ARG A 159 -11.65 -11.49 1.84
N ALA A 160 -12.41 -10.86 2.71
CA ALA A 160 -12.87 -11.46 3.95
C ALA A 160 -14.38 -11.35 4.09
N ARG A 161 -15.00 -12.40 4.64
CA ARG A 161 -16.38 -12.43 5.12
C ARG A 161 -16.37 -12.85 6.58
N ALA A 162 -17.12 -12.16 7.41
CA ALA A 162 -17.14 -12.42 8.85
C ALA A 162 -18.54 -12.73 9.37
N TRP A 163 -18.63 -13.70 10.29
CA TRP A 163 -19.86 -14.08 10.98
C TRP A 163 -19.63 -14.05 12.50
N LEU A 164 -20.59 -13.54 13.22
CA LEU A 164 -20.60 -13.57 14.68
C LEU A 164 -21.84 -14.36 15.12
N ASN A 165 -21.63 -15.44 15.89
CA ASN A 165 -22.68 -16.33 16.37
C ASN A 165 -23.55 -16.91 15.22
N GLY A 166 -22.95 -17.15 14.06
CA GLY A 166 -23.60 -17.63 12.84
C GLY A 166 -24.33 -16.55 12.03
N GLN A 167 -24.37 -15.30 12.49
CA GLN A 167 -24.93 -14.17 11.76
C GLN A 167 -23.85 -13.51 10.91
N LEU A 168 -24.10 -13.30 9.60
CA LEU A 168 -23.21 -12.57 8.71
C LEU A 168 -23.10 -11.10 9.17
N LEU A 169 -21.87 -10.63 9.37
CA LEU A 169 -21.57 -9.23 9.65
C LEU A 169 -21.40 -8.40 8.37
N GLY A 170 -20.73 -8.98 7.37
CA GLY A 170 -20.46 -8.34 6.10
C GLY A 170 -19.19 -8.89 5.44
N GLU A 171 -18.72 -8.16 4.42
CA GLU A 171 -17.50 -8.50 3.70
C GLU A 171 -16.64 -7.27 3.39
N HIS A 172 -15.35 -7.51 3.19
CA HIS A 172 -14.40 -6.49 2.73
C HIS A 172 -13.47 -7.10 1.69
N GLU A 173 -13.12 -6.31 0.68
CA GLU A 173 -12.15 -6.66 -0.34
C GLU A 173 -11.07 -5.58 -0.40
N GLY A 174 -9.83 -6.00 -0.14
CA GLY A 174 -8.65 -5.15 -0.03
C GLY A 174 -7.75 -5.65 1.10
N GLY A 175 -6.58 -6.20 0.76
CA GLY A 175 -5.74 -6.98 1.68
C GLY A 175 -4.92 -6.16 2.68
N HIS A 176 -5.01 -4.82 2.68
CA HIS A 176 -4.00 -3.96 3.33
C HIS A 176 -4.58 -2.87 4.22
N LEU A 177 -5.89 -2.74 4.28
CA LEU A 177 -6.56 -1.69 5.04
C LEU A 177 -7.57 -2.29 6.02
N PRO A 178 -7.82 -1.61 7.15
CA PRO A 178 -8.74 -2.12 8.15
C PRO A 178 -10.20 -1.92 7.73
N PHE A 179 -11.03 -2.81 8.24
CA PHE A 179 -12.48 -2.71 8.17
C PHE A 179 -13.10 -3.09 9.50
N GLU A 180 -14.27 -2.54 9.79
CA GLU A 180 -14.92 -2.76 11.08
C GLU A 180 -16.44 -2.89 11.00
N PHE A 181 -17.00 -3.58 12.00
CA PHE A 181 -18.43 -3.79 12.16
C PHE A 181 -18.88 -3.34 13.55
N GLU A 182 -19.98 -2.58 13.63
CA GLU A 182 -20.67 -2.37 14.90
C GLU A 182 -21.47 -3.65 15.22
N VAL A 183 -21.06 -4.38 16.23
CA VAL A 183 -21.62 -5.69 16.60
C VAL A 183 -22.48 -5.63 17.86
N THR A 184 -22.83 -4.44 18.31
CA THR A 184 -23.59 -4.20 19.56
C THR A 184 -24.85 -5.05 19.70
N ALA A 185 -25.58 -5.23 18.59
CA ALA A 185 -26.81 -6.03 18.55
C ALA A 185 -26.59 -7.54 18.37
N ALA A 186 -25.45 -7.95 17.78
CA ALA A 186 -25.15 -9.35 17.47
C ALA A 186 -24.37 -10.06 18.59
N ILE A 187 -23.82 -9.31 19.55
CA ILE A 187 -22.94 -9.83 20.59
C ILE A 187 -23.73 -10.45 21.73
N ASN A 188 -23.36 -11.67 22.13
CA ASN A 188 -23.85 -12.27 23.37
C ASN A 188 -23.07 -11.74 24.56
N ARG A 189 -23.73 -10.95 25.41
CA ARG A 189 -23.10 -10.32 26.58
C ARG A 189 -22.98 -11.24 27.80
N ASN A 190 -23.74 -12.35 27.82
CA ASN A 190 -23.86 -13.24 28.97
C ASN A 190 -23.22 -14.61 28.74
N GLY A 191 -22.53 -14.79 27.63
CA GLY A 191 -21.93 -16.08 27.25
C GLY A 191 -20.85 -15.93 26.20
N SER A 192 -20.36 -17.07 25.72
CA SER A 192 -19.37 -17.12 24.67
C SER A 192 -19.92 -16.58 23.36
N ASN A 193 -19.06 -15.90 22.61
CA ASN A 193 -19.28 -15.49 21.23
C ASN A 193 -18.35 -16.25 20.32
N ARG A 194 -18.84 -16.70 19.17
CA ARG A 194 -18.05 -17.35 18.15
C ARG A 194 -17.92 -16.46 16.92
N LEU A 195 -16.69 -16.05 16.66
CA LEU A 195 -16.32 -15.34 15.45
C LEU A 195 -15.79 -16.34 14.42
N VAL A 196 -16.36 -16.34 13.22
CA VAL A 196 -15.88 -17.12 12.09
C VAL A 196 -15.57 -16.18 10.95
N VAL A 197 -14.40 -16.36 10.31
CA VAL A 197 -13.93 -15.52 9.22
C VAL A 197 -13.47 -16.39 8.06
N LEU A 198 -14.06 -16.14 6.90
CA LEU A 198 -13.56 -16.65 5.62
C LEU A 198 -12.59 -15.63 5.07
N VAL A 199 -11.40 -16.07 4.67
CA VAL A 199 -10.40 -15.27 3.98
C VAL A 199 -10.06 -15.95 2.66
N ASP A 200 -10.03 -15.19 1.58
CA ASP A 200 -9.76 -15.66 0.22
C ASP A 200 -8.62 -14.85 -0.38
N ASN A 201 -7.50 -15.53 -0.76
CA ASN A 201 -6.38 -14.93 -1.48
C ASN A 201 -6.30 -15.40 -2.94
N GLU A 202 -7.42 -15.80 -3.53
CA GLU A 202 -7.47 -16.18 -4.95
C GLU A 202 -6.91 -15.07 -5.84
N LEU A 203 -6.09 -15.47 -6.80
CA LEU A 203 -5.48 -14.55 -7.75
C LEU A 203 -6.47 -14.20 -8.86
N ARG A 204 -6.80 -12.90 -9.02
CA ARG A 204 -7.81 -12.42 -9.98
C ARG A 204 -7.29 -11.22 -10.77
N GLU A 205 -7.68 -11.14 -12.03
CA GLU A 205 -7.29 -10.04 -12.91
C GLU A 205 -8.03 -8.72 -12.59
N ASP A 206 -9.22 -8.79 -12.03
CA ASP A 206 -10.10 -7.67 -11.71
C ASP A 206 -9.87 -7.06 -10.31
N ARG A 207 -8.81 -7.49 -9.61
CA ARG A 207 -8.39 -6.99 -8.28
C ARG A 207 -7.21 -6.03 -8.35
N VAL A 208 -6.95 -5.35 -7.25
CA VAL A 208 -5.76 -4.50 -7.03
C VAL A 208 -5.03 -5.02 -5.78
N PRO A 209 -3.81 -5.57 -5.89
CA PRO A 209 -3.02 -5.79 -7.10
C PRO A 209 -3.60 -6.91 -7.97
N ALA A 210 -3.33 -6.85 -9.28
CA ALA A 210 -3.92 -7.76 -10.25
C ALA A 210 -3.10 -9.04 -10.43
N ALA A 211 -3.78 -10.19 -10.65
CA ALA A 211 -3.13 -11.37 -11.19
C ALA A 211 -2.70 -11.15 -12.65
N ALA A 212 -1.71 -11.93 -13.11
CA ALA A 212 -1.36 -11.97 -14.51
C ALA A 212 -2.42 -12.79 -15.27
N ALA A 213 -2.89 -12.27 -16.41
CA ALA A 213 -3.65 -13.08 -17.34
C ALA A 213 -2.81 -14.30 -17.78
N ALA A 214 -3.42 -15.47 -17.79
CA ALA A 214 -2.78 -16.69 -18.30
C ALA A 214 -2.58 -16.57 -19.82
N ARG A 215 -1.57 -15.80 -20.24
CA ARG A 215 -1.19 -15.66 -21.66
C ARG A 215 -0.23 -16.80 -22.01
N GLY A 216 -0.71 -17.73 -22.83
CA GLY A 216 0.11 -18.78 -23.40
C GLY A 216 1.27 -18.18 -24.20
N GLY A 217 2.49 -18.48 -23.80
CA GLY A 217 3.73 -18.09 -24.46
C GLY A 217 4.92 -18.60 -23.67
N PHE A 218 6.04 -18.81 -24.36
CA PHE A 218 7.32 -19.18 -23.75
C PHE A 218 7.88 -17.94 -23.05
N ASN A 219 7.33 -17.63 -21.88
CA ASN A 219 7.86 -16.57 -21.02
C ASN A 219 8.56 -17.21 -19.82
N PHE A 220 9.55 -16.54 -19.26
CA PHE A 220 10.14 -16.89 -17.98
C PHE A 220 9.04 -16.86 -16.90
N SER A 221 8.13 -17.85 -16.97
CA SER A 221 6.93 -17.91 -16.15
C SER A 221 7.32 -18.08 -14.70
N SER A 222 6.76 -17.22 -13.88
CA SER A 222 6.82 -17.34 -12.43
C SER A 222 5.57 -18.08 -11.90
N TYR A 223 5.70 -18.72 -10.74
CA TYR A 223 4.58 -19.30 -10.01
C TYR A 223 4.56 -18.76 -8.57
N PRO A 224 3.45 -18.22 -8.09
CA PRO A 224 2.18 -17.97 -8.79
C PRO A 224 2.29 -16.92 -9.92
N ALA A 225 1.37 -16.96 -10.88
CA ALA A 225 1.33 -16.02 -12.00
C ALA A 225 0.71 -14.69 -11.54
N VAL A 226 1.56 -13.71 -11.23
CA VAL A 226 1.18 -12.37 -10.79
C VAL A 226 1.85 -11.31 -11.63
N THR A 227 1.31 -10.08 -11.65
CA THR A 227 1.90 -8.94 -12.35
C THR A 227 2.91 -8.17 -11.49
N PHE A 228 2.91 -8.43 -10.18
CA PHE A 228 3.71 -7.74 -9.17
C PHE A 228 4.82 -8.65 -8.61
N ASP A 229 5.89 -8.08 -8.09
CA ASP A 229 7.08 -8.79 -7.64
C ASP A 229 7.14 -8.94 -6.11
N PHE A 230 6.08 -9.51 -5.52
CA PHE A 230 6.06 -9.96 -4.12
C PHE A 230 5.11 -11.15 -3.97
N PHE A 231 5.25 -11.92 -2.90
CA PHE A 231 4.42 -13.12 -2.71
C PHE A 231 3.00 -12.74 -2.29
N PRO A 232 1.96 -13.28 -2.94
CA PRO A 232 0.55 -12.98 -2.64
C PRO A 232 0.05 -13.76 -1.41
N TYR A 233 0.57 -13.43 -0.26
CA TYR A 233 0.22 -14.06 1.00
C TYR A 233 -1.27 -13.99 1.32
N GLY A 234 -1.81 -15.10 1.85
CA GLY A 234 -3.15 -15.16 2.42
C GLY A 234 -3.12 -15.20 3.95
N GLY A 235 -4.09 -14.55 4.58
CA GLY A 235 -4.22 -14.58 6.04
C GLY A 235 -4.87 -13.35 6.66
N LEU A 236 -5.07 -13.45 7.97
CA LEU A 236 -5.32 -12.30 8.85
C LEU A 236 -3.96 -11.72 9.24
N HIS A 237 -3.55 -10.66 8.57
CA HIS A 237 -2.19 -10.14 8.63
C HIS A 237 -1.94 -9.10 9.72
N ARG A 238 -3.00 -8.58 10.32
CA ARG A 238 -2.93 -7.56 11.38
C ARG A 238 -3.88 -7.92 12.51
N PRO A 239 -3.77 -7.27 13.69
CA PRO A 239 -4.61 -7.59 14.84
C PRO A 239 -6.10 -7.55 14.53
N VAL A 240 -6.84 -8.44 15.21
CA VAL A 240 -8.31 -8.41 15.27
C VAL A 240 -8.68 -7.85 16.64
N LEU A 241 -9.30 -6.67 16.64
CA LEU A 241 -9.61 -5.93 17.85
C LEU A 241 -11.11 -5.88 18.11
N LEU A 242 -11.51 -6.15 19.34
CA LEU A 242 -12.83 -5.83 19.85
C LEU A 242 -12.71 -4.59 20.73
N TYR A 243 -13.54 -3.56 20.50
CA TYR A 243 -13.47 -2.36 21.33
C TYR A 243 -14.85 -1.81 21.64
N SER A 244 -14.93 -1.03 22.71
CA SER A 244 -16.17 -0.40 23.14
C SER A 244 -16.05 1.11 23.24
N THR A 245 -17.14 1.80 22.91
CA THR A 245 -17.29 3.24 23.07
C THR A 245 -18.56 3.58 23.85
N PRO A 246 -18.69 4.80 24.39
CA PRO A 246 -19.99 5.32 24.81
C PRO A 246 -21.01 5.29 23.67
N GLN A 247 -22.30 5.48 23.99
CA GLN A 247 -23.38 5.54 22.99
C GLN A 247 -23.19 6.68 21.99
N VAL A 248 -22.71 7.82 22.47
CA VAL A 248 -22.27 8.97 21.66
C VAL A 248 -20.75 9.03 21.74
N ALA A 249 -20.09 8.95 20.59
CA ALA A 249 -18.64 8.89 20.51
C ALA A 249 -18.09 9.65 19.31
N VAL A 250 -16.85 10.08 19.42
CA VAL A 250 -16.06 10.59 18.28
C VAL A 250 -15.86 9.45 17.29
N GLU A 251 -16.33 9.64 16.06
CA GLU A 251 -16.27 8.63 15.01
C GLU A 251 -15.23 8.95 13.92
N ASP A 252 -14.89 10.23 13.78
CA ASP A 252 -13.81 10.67 12.88
C ASP A 252 -13.21 11.98 13.36
N LEU A 253 -11.92 12.14 13.08
CA LEU A 253 -11.16 13.33 13.39
C LEU A 253 -10.15 13.56 12.25
N THR A 254 -10.25 14.71 11.59
CA THR A 254 -9.29 15.11 10.55
C THR A 254 -8.50 16.29 11.07
N VAL A 255 -7.16 16.14 11.13
CA VAL A 255 -6.27 17.18 11.65
C VAL A 255 -5.34 17.64 10.53
N ARG A 256 -5.36 18.93 10.24
CA ARG A 256 -4.43 19.59 9.33
C ARG A 256 -3.56 20.55 10.11
N THR A 257 -2.26 20.49 9.89
CA THR A 257 -1.29 21.32 10.61
C THR A 257 -0.52 22.21 9.65
N GLU A 258 -0.10 23.37 10.17
CA GLU A 258 0.71 24.33 9.45
C GLU A 258 1.67 25.00 10.43
N LEU A 259 2.91 25.24 10.00
CA LEU A 259 3.89 26.04 10.74
C LEU A 259 3.90 27.46 10.15
N ALA A 260 3.39 28.43 10.90
CA ALA A 260 3.36 29.85 10.53
C ALA A 260 4.39 30.64 11.35
N GLY A 261 5.61 30.74 10.82
CA GLY A 261 6.74 31.27 11.58
C GLY A 261 7.11 30.35 12.76
N THR A 262 6.91 30.81 13.99
CA THR A 262 7.12 30.00 15.22
C THR A 262 5.80 29.49 15.82
N GLU A 263 4.66 29.82 15.20
CA GLU A 263 3.35 29.40 15.66
C GLU A 263 2.89 28.16 14.92
N GLY A 264 2.35 27.18 15.64
CA GLY A 264 1.67 26.02 15.05
C GLY A 264 0.19 26.30 14.89
N VAL A 265 -0.33 26.15 13.67
CA VAL A 265 -1.77 26.22 13.39
C VAL A 265 -2.30 24.81 13.26
N VAL A 266 -3.30 24.43 14.05
CA VAL A 266 -3.96 23.11 14.05
C VAL A 266 -5.43 23.30 13.72
N ARG A 267 -5.87 22.81 12.56
CA ARG A 267 -7.27 22.80 12.15
C ARG A 267 -7.81 21.39 12.32
N ALA A 268 -8.83 21.23 13.15
CA ALA A 268 -9.46 19.95 13.38
C ALA A 268 -10.92 19.97 12.96
N SER A 269 -11.32 18.99 12.14
CA SER A 269 -12.71 18.70 11.77
C SER A 269 -13.14 17.44 12.52
N LEU A 270 -14.19 17.55 13.32
CA LEU A 270 -14.71 16.52 14.21
C LEU A 270 -16.03 15.95 13.65
N ARG A 271 -16.17 14.62 13.67
CA ARG A 271 -17.45 13.94 13.46
C ARG A 271 -17.80 13.08 14.68
N VAL A 272 -18.99 13.35 15.22
CA VAL A 272 -19.57 12.63 16.36
C VAL A 272 -20.76 11.80 15.87
N GLY A 273 -20.87 10.58 16.36
CA GLY A 273 -21.90 9.66 15.92
C GLY A 273 -23.32 10.08 16.27
N ARG A 274 -24.28 9.46 15.55
CA ARG A 274 -25.73 9.62 15.77
C ARG A 274 -26.28 11.03 15.60
N GLY A 275 -25.59 11.89 14.84
CA GLY A 275 -26.03 13.27 14.64
C GLY A 275 -26.12 14.09 15.93
N TRP A 276 -25.33 13.75 16.93
CA TRP A 276 -25.34 14.37 18.25
C TRP A 276 -25.08 15.86 18.17
N SER A 277 -25.79 16.64 18.99
CA SER A 277 -25.57 18.07 19.17
C SER A 277 -25.29 18.38 20.63
N GLY A 278 -24.27 19.20 20.87
CA GLY A 278 -23.81 19.55 22.23
C GLY A 278 -22.50 20.33 22.16
N HIS A 279 -21.69 20.22 23.21
CA HIS A 279 -20.40 20.88 23.28
C HIS A 279 -19.26 19.85 23.34
N ALA A 280 -18.14 20.18 22.72
CA ALA A 280 -16.90 19.45 22.87
C ALA A 280 -15.77 20.41 23.30
N THR A 281 -14.90 19.94 24.17
CA THR A 281 -13.64 20.61 24.49
C THR A 281 -12.52 19.94 23.69
N ILE A 282 -11.81 20.71 22.90
CA ILE A 282 -10.66 20.25 22.13
C ILE A 282 -9.42 20.94 22.69
N SER A 283 -8.44 20.16 23.13
CA SER A 283 -7.20 20.68 23.75
C SER A 283 -5.97 20.01 23.14
N ILE A 284 -4.85 20.73 23.20
CA ILE A 284 -3.53 20.22 22.80
C ILE A 284 -2.65 20.21 24.04
N GLU A 285 -2.15 19.02 24.37
CA GLU A 285 -1.20 18.75 25.46
C GLU A 285 0.22 18.58 24.86
N GLY A 286 1.26 18.77 25.69
CA GLY A 286 2.66 18.60 25.28
C GLY A 286 3.34 19.89 24.78
N GLY A 287 2.69 21.05 24.90
CA GLY A 287 3.27 22.37 24.67
C GLY A 287 3.67 23.07 25.97
N ALA A 288 4.29 24.28 25.85
CA ALA A 288 4.69 25.11 26.99
C ALA A 288 3.48 25.57 27.84
N ALA A 289 2.31 25.72 27.23
CA ALA A 289 1.03 26.01 27.88
C ALA A 289 -0.09 25.20 27.20
N PRO A 290 -1.13 24.79 27.94
CA PRO A 290 -2.30 24.15 27.36
C PRO A 290 -3.02 25.10 26.39
N VAL A 291 -3.32 24.60 25.20
CA VAL A 291 -4.16 25.30 24.21
C VAL A 291 -5.48 24.55 24.16
N GLN A 292 -6.61 25.25 24.33
CA GLN A 292 -7.92 24.61 24.28
C GLN A 292 -8.99 25.54 23.71
N ALA A 293 -10.01 24.94 23.14
CA ALA A 293 -11.24 25.62 22.72
C ALA A 293 -12.45 24.75 23.04
N ARG A 294 -13.55 25.39 23.42
CA ARG A 294 -14.87 24.76 23.55
C ARG A 294 -15.67 25.09 22.30
N VAL A 295 -16.17 24.07 21.61
CA VAL A 295 -16.88 24.21 20.34
C VAL A 295 -18.29 23.64 20.43
N ASN A 296 -19.19 24.20 19.63
CA ASN A 296 -20.52 23.65 19.43
C ASN A 296 -20.46 22.56 18.37
N VAL A 297 -20.90 21.36 18.69
CA VAL A 297 -21.14 20.28 17.75
C VAL A 297 -22.60 20.38 17.31
N LEU A 298 -22.84 20.53 16.00
CA LEU A 298 -24.17 20.64 15.42
C LEU A 298 -24.40 19.49 14.43
N ALA A 299 -25.44 18.71 14.64
CA ALA A 299 -25.77 17.56 13.80
C ALA A 299 -24.56 16.60 13.57
N GLY A 300 -23.76 16.40 14.62
CA GLY A 300 -22.59 15.50 14.62
C GLY A 300 -21.31 16.11 14.05
N THR A 301 -21.24 17.40 13.73
CA THR A 301 -20.03 18.00 13.14
C THR A 301 -19.59 19.26 13.89
N ALA A 302 -18.28 19.47 13.95
CA ALA A 302 -17.66 20.71 14.42
C ALA A 302 -16.31 20.93 13.74
N GLU A 303 -15.90 22.18 13.65
CA GLU A 303 -14.57 22.58 13.19
C GLU A 303 -13.94 23.53 14.22
N VAL A 304 -12.62 23.48 14.36
CA VAL A 304 -11.86 24.33 15.24
C VAL A 304 -10.49 24.64 14.67
N GLU A 305 -10.01 25.86 14.88
CA GLU A 305 -8.61 26.24 14.72
C GLU A 305 -8.00 26.53 16.09
N LEU A 306 -6.88 25.88 16.39
CA LEU A 306 -6.08 26.09 17.60
C LEU A 306 -4.69 26.59 17.17
N ARG A 307 -4.12 27.51 17.96
CA ARG A 307 -2.80 28.09 17.70
C ARG A 307 -1.88 27.80 18.87
N ILE A 308 -0.72 27.22 18.58
CA ILE A 308 0.28 26.82 19.56
C ILE A 308 1.44 27.84 19.46
N PRO A 309 1.58 28.77 20.41
CA PRO A 309 2.71 29.71 20.41
C PRO A 309 4.04 28.98 20.61
N ALA A 310 5.09 29.40 19.91
CA ALA A 310 6.43 28.80 20.00
C ALA A 310 6.42 27.28 19.92
N VAL A 311 5.71 26.75 18.90
CA VAL A 311 5.50 25.32 18.73
C VAL A 311 6.81 24.58 18.49
N ARG A 312 6.97 23.42 19.11
CA ARG A 312 7.99 22.43 18.75
C ARG A 312 7.51 21.65 17.53
N ALA A 313 8.00 22.04 16.35
CA ALA A 313 7.58 21.45 15.09
C ALA A 313 8.13 20.04 14.92
N TRP A 314 7.33 19.16 14.33
CA TRP A 314 7.76 17.80 14.00
C TRP A 314 8.69 17.78 12.77
N CYS A 315 9.82 17.10 12.88
CA CYS A 315 10.75 16.81 11.76
C CYS A 315 11.56 15.53 12.07
N PRO A 316 12.31 14.95 11.11
CA PRO A 316 13.11 13.74 11.32
C PRO A 316 14.15 13.84 12.45
N GLU A 317 14.72 15.01 12.67
CA GLU A 317 15.71 15.26 13.70
C GLU A 317 15.09 15.47 15.09
N ASP A 318 13.85 15.95 15.12
CA ASP A 318 13.07 16.19 16.34
C ASP A 318 11.60 15.80 16.11
N PRO A 319 11.26 14.50 16.17
CA PRO A 319 9.92 14.00 15.87
C PRO A 319 8.96 14.21 17.05
N HIS A 320 8.82 15.48 17.47
CA HIS A 320 7.98 15.84 18.60
C HIS A 320 6.49 15.69 18.27
N LEU A 321 5.79 14.94 19.09
CA LEU A 321 4.35 14.73 19.00
C LEU A 321 3.63 15.45 20.14
N HIS A 322 2.65 16.26 19.80
CA HIS A 322 1.65 16.77 20.72
C HIS A 322 0.49 15.78 20.83
N THR A 323 -0.30 15.85 21.90
CA THR A 323 -1.54 15.08 22.03
C THR A 323 -2.74 16.00 21.86
N LEU A 324 -3.50 15.79 20.79
CA LEU A 324 -4.81 16.42 20.63
C LEU A 324 -5.85 15.57 21.36
N VAL A 325 -6.60 16.19 22.27
CA VAL A 325 -7.62 15.52 23.09
C VAL A 325 -8.97 16.13 22.77
N VAL A 326 -9.92 15.29 22.39
CA VAL A 326 -11.32 15.66 22.19
C VAL A 326 -12.15 15.06 23.33
N ARG A 327 -12.84 15.91 24.08
CA ARG A 327 -13.81 15.51 25.14
C ARG A 327 -15.19 16.04 24.77
N LEU A 328 -16.17 15.14 24.70
CA LEU A 328 -17.57 15.51 24.54
C LEU A 328 -18.15 15.83 25.91
N ASP A 329 -18.97 16.88 26.03
CA ASP A 329 -19.64 17.22 27.27
C ASP A 329 -20.87 16.32 27.50
N GLY A 330 -21.16 15.96 28.77
CA GLY A 330 -22.36 15.23 29.17
C GLY A 330 -22.12 14.02 30.07
N ALA A 331 -23.16 13.38 30.51
CA ALA A 331 -23.12 12.29 31.52
C ALA A 331 -22.46 10.99 30.99
N GLN A 332 -22.33 10.83 29.66
CA GLN A 332 -21.64 9.73 29.01
C GLN A 332 -20.62 10.29 28.01
N ALA A 333 -19.79 11.20 28.52
CA ALA A 333 -18.76 11.87 27.70
C ALA A 333 -17.79 10.89 27.09
N ASP A 334 -17.49 11.07 25.81
CA ASP A 334 -16.40 10.35 25.15
C ASP A 334 -15.11 11.18 25.19
N GLU A 335 -13.99 10.51 25.36
CA GLU A 335 -12.66 11.08 25.19
C GLU A 335 -11.91 10.31 24.12
N TYR A 336 -11.38 11.04 23.12
CA TYR A 336 -10.46 10.50 22.13
C TYR A 336 -9.16 11.29 22.13
N ARG A 337 -8.04 10.58 22.12
CA ARG A 337 -6.68 11.14 22.15
C ARG A 337 -5.95 10.76 20.87
N LEU A 338 -5.36 11.75 20.20
CA LEU A 338 -4.62 11.58 18.95
C LEU A 338 -3.25 12.24 19.07
N ALA A 339 -2.19 11.46 18.76
CA ALA A 339 -0.86 12.02 18.59
C ALA A 339 -0.79 12.81 17.26
N ILE A 340 -0.34 14.04 17.31
CA ILE A 340 -0.19 14.92 16.14
C ILE A 340 1.19 15.54 16.10
N GLY A 341 1.76 15.69 14.88
CA GLY A 341 2.98 16.46 14.65
C GLY A 341 2.65 17.73 13.87
N VAL A 342 3.05 18.88 14.41
CA VAL A 342 2.87 20.15 13.69
C VAL A 342 3.97 20.32 12.67
N ARG A 343 3.59 20.34 11.40
CA ARG A 343 4.53 20.51 10.28
C ARG A 343 3.83 21.06 9.05
N THR A 344 4.61 21.58 8.12
CA THR A 344 4.18 21.96 6.76
C THR A 344 5.03 21.23 5.73
N VAL A 345 4.39 20.63 4.71
CA VAL A 345 5.07 20.02 3.56
C VAL A 345 4.69 20.79 2.31
N THR A 346 5.68 21.14 1.50
CA THR A 346 5.46 21.76 0.19
C THR A 346 6.40 21.17 -0.85
N VAL A 347 5.98 21.22 -2.11
CA VAL A 347 6.82 20.90 -3.27
C VAL A 347 6.79 22.10 -4.21
N ASP A 348 7.97 22.53 -4.64
CA ASP A 348 8.16 23.58 -5.65
C ASP A 348 9.12 23.09 -6.76
N SER A 349 9.52 23.97 -7.67
CA SER A 349 10.47 23.63 -8.74
C SER A 349 11.84 23.19 -8.23
N ASP A 350 12.19 23.56 -7.01
CA ASP A 350 13.51 23.31 -6.40
C ASP A 350 13.51 22.03 -5.56
N GLY A 351 12.32 21.55 -5.13
CA GLY A 351 12.25 20.30 -4.40
C GLY A 351 11.15 20.19 -3.35
N ILE A 352 11.37 19.24 -2.45
CA ILE A 352 10.51 19.00 -1.29
C ILE A 352 11.00 19.87 -0.13
N ARG A 353 10.07 20.54 0.55
CA ARG A 353 10.36 21.30 1.77
C ARG A 353 9.53 20.81 2.94
N LEU A 354 10.17 20.62 4.06
CA LEU A 354 9.55 20.37 5.35
C LEU A 354 9.80 21.57 6.26
N ASN A 355 8.73 22.18 6.75
CA ASN A 355 8.82 23.40 7.59
C ASN A 355 9.64 24.53 6.92
N GLY A 356 9.48 24.68 5.60
CA GLY A 356 10.20 25.66 4.79
C GLY A 356 11.65 25.30 4.44
N LYS A 357 12.22 24.25 5.03
CA LYS A 357 13.59 23.80 4.76
C LYS A 357 13.60 22.72 3.68
N PRO A 358 14.54 22.77 2.72
CA PRO A 358 14.69 21.71 1.73
C PRO A 358 15.05 20.39 2.42
N VAL A 359 14.46 19.29 1.95
CA VAL A 359 14.77 17.94 2.43
C VAL A 359 15.07 17.02 1.27
N PHE A 360 16.13 16.22 1.40
CA PHE A 360 16.46 15.14 0.50
C PHE A 360 16.00 13.81 1.11
N LEU A 361 15.18 13.05 0.38
CA LEU A 361 14.64 11.77 0.87
C LEU A 361 15.67 10.66 0.68
N THR A 362 16.28 10.25 1.78
CA THR A 362 17.23 9.14 1.84
C THR A 362 16.55 7.93 2.48
N GLY A 363 16.37 6.84 1.73
CA GLY A 363 15.61 5.74 2.30
C GLY A 363 15.45 4.55 1.36
N PHE A 364 14.36 3.83 1.47
CA PHE A 364 14.12 2.60 0.75
C PHE A 364 12.64 2.41 0.38
N GLY A 365 12.39 1.65 -0.72
CA GLY A 365 11.22 0.79 -0.79
C GLY A 365 11.42 -0.41 0.13
N ARG A 366 10.37 -0.89 0.80
CA ARG A 366 10.44 -2.08 1.64
C ARG A 366 9.16 -2.90 1.54
N HIS A 367 9.23 -4.19 1.91
CA HIS A 367 8.07 -5.05 2.07
C HIS A 367 7.84 -5.41 3.54
N GLU A 368 6.58 -5.61 3.93
CA GLU A 368 6.21 -6.32 5.16
C GLU A 368 6.39 -7.82 4.88
N ASP A 369 7.61 -8.33 5.08
CA ASP A 369 7.98 -9.73 4.85
C ASP A 369 9.07 -10.16 5.82
N PHE A 370 8.86 -11.31 6.47
CA PHE A 370 9.84 -11.94 7.35
C PHE A 370 9.60 -13.46 7.39
N PRO A 371 10.64 -14.30 7.51
CA PRO A 371 10.47 -15.74 7.64
C PRO A 371 9.47 -16.12 8.74
N ILE A 372 8.66 -17.14 8.50
CA ILE A 372 7.62 -17.68 9.39
C ILE A 372 6.37 -16.80 9.48
N HIS A 373 6.52 -15.48 9.61
CA HIS A 373 5.39 -14.54 9.71
C HIS A 373 4.77 -14.22 8.36
N GLY A 374 5.58 -14.31 7.27
CA GLY A 374 5.19 -13.79 5.97
C GLY A 374 4.88 -12.31 6.10
N LYS A 375 3.64 -11.92 5.78
CA LYS A 375 3.13 -10.55 5.90
C LYS A 375 2.47 -10.24 7.26
N GLY A 376 2.37 -11.23 8.15
CA GLY A 376 1.80 -11.05 9.48
C GLY A 376 2.57 -9.99 10.28
N LEU A 377 1.87 -9.04 10.89
CA LEU A 377 2.47 -7.99 11.71
C LEU A 377 3.23 -8.62 12.90
N ASP A 378 4.52 -8.28 12.99
CA ASP A 378 5.40 -8.63 14.08
C ASP A 378 6.07 -7.36 14.60
N LEU A 379 5.70 -6.91 15.80
CA LEU A 379 6.20 -5.66 16.36
C LEU A 379 7.72 -5.69 16.66
N PRO A 380 8.32 -6.78 17.18
CA PRO A 380 9.77 -6.92 17.29
C PRO A 380 10.51 -6.73 15.96
N VAL A 381 10.06 -7.38 14.89
CA VAL A 381 10.64 -7.21 13.55
C VAL A 381 10.47 -5.78 13.06
N LEU A 382 9.32 -5.17 13.25
CA LEU A 382 9.03 -3.80 12.84
C LEU A 382 9.97 -2.80 13.54
N VAL A 383 10.14 -2.92 14.86
CA VAL A 383 11.08 -2.07 15.62
C VAL A 383 12.52 -2.30 15.13
N ARG A 384 12.92 -3.57 14.88
CA ARG A 384 14.24 -3.89 14.34
C ARG A 384 14.48 -3.23 12.98
N ASP A 385 13.49 -3.23 12.09
CA ASP A 385 13.56 -2.58 10.79
C ASP A 385 13.79 -1.07 10.93
N TYR A 386 13.08 -0.40 11.85
CA TYR A 386 13.23 1.04 12.10
C TYR A 386 14.60 1.39 12.70
N GLU A 387 15.10 0.57 13.62
CA GLU A 387 16.46 0.72 14.15
C GLU A 387 17.52 0.55 13.06
N LEU A 388 17.35 -0.39 12.13
CA LEU A 388 18.26 -0.58 11.00
C LEU A 388 18.18 0.58 10.01
N LEU A 389 16.99 1.14 9.75
CA LEU A 389 16.83 2.35 8.95
C LEU A 389 17.57 3.54 9.59
N LYS A 390 17.45 3.74 10.90
CA LYS A 390 18.24 4.75 11.64
C LYS A 390 19.73 4.43 11.60
N TRP A 391 20.12 3.17 11.79
CA TRP A 391 21.51 2.75 11.76
C TRP A 391 22.18 3.08 10.42
N ILE A 392 21.50 2.84 9.30
CA ILE A 392 22.03 3.11 7.96
C ILE A 392 22.06 4.61 7.61
N GLY A 393 21.24 5.43 8.27
CA GLY A 393 21.14 6.88 8.04
C GLY A 393 19.97 7.26 7.13
N ALA A 394 18.96 6.39 7.00
CA ALA A 394 17.73 6.71 6.29
C ALA A 394 16.88 7.71 7.09
N ASN A 395 16.19 8.62 6.38
CA ASN A 395 15.19 9.53 6.92
C ASN A 395 13.79 9.26 6.37
N SER A 396 13.65 8.34 5.41
CA SER A 396 12.39 8.11 4.69
C SER A 396 12.23 6.66 4.26
N PHE A 397 11.00 6.28 3.91
CA PHE A 397 10.69 5.03 3.19
C PHE A 397 9.39 5.17 2.40
N ARG A 398 9.19 4.29 1.42
CA ARG A 398 7.94 4.12 0.71
C ARG A 398 7.26 2.82 1.15
N THR A 399 5.95 2.88 1.40
CA THR A 399 5.15 1.70 1.74
C THR A 399 4.92 0.84 0.50
N SER A 400 6.01 0.25 -0.04
CA SER A 400 5.97 -0.53 -1.28
C SER A 400 5.40 -1.93 -1.04
N HIS A 401 4.36 -2.34 -1.76
CA HIS A 401 3.55 -1.56 -2.70
C HIS A 401 2.10 -1.56 -2.22
N TYR A 402 1.86 -1.19 -0.99
CA TYR A 402 0.57 -1.23 -0.30
C TYR A 402 0.65 -0.48 1.05
N PRO A 403 -0.47 0.04 1.58
CA PRO A 403 -0.49 0.69 2.89
C PRO A 403 -0.03 -0.25 4.00
N TYR A 404 0.91 0.21 4.85
CA TYR A 404 1.40 -0.57 6.00
C TYR A 404 0.41 -0.51 7.17
N SER A 405 0.73 -1.19 8.28
CA SER A 405 -0.14 -1.20 9.45
C SER A 405 -0.21 0.17 10.15
N ASP A 406 -1.29 0.39 10.92
CA ASP A 406 -1.40 1.57 11.78
C ASP A 406 -0.16 1.70 12.70
N GLU A 407 0.32 0.58 13.26
CA GLU A 407 1.48 0.52 14.16
C GLU A 407 2.78 0.94 13.45
N ALA A 408 2.92 0.62 12.16
CA ALA A 408 4.06 1.05 11.37
C ALA A 408 4.07 2.57 11.22
N LEU A 409 2.95 3.19 10.91
CA LEU A 409 2.86 4.65 10.78
C LEU A 409 3.01 5.36 12.13
N MET A 410 2.43 4.81 13.21
CA MET A 410 2.64 5.33 14.57
C MET A 410 4.12 5.29 14.99
N LEU A 411 4.85 4.26 14.59
CA LEU A 411 6.30 4.20 14.82
C LEU A 411 7.05 5.18 13.92
N ALA A 412 6.65 5.35 12.64
CA ALA A 412 7.24 6.34 11.75
C ALA A 412 7.11 7.76 12.32
N ASP A 413 5.94 8.10 12.89
CA ASP A 413 5.72 9.37 13.57
C ASP A 413 6.70 9.59 14.74
N ARG A 414 6.94 8.55 15.54
CA ARG A 414 7.83 8.60 16.72
C ARG A 414 9.30 8.59 16.37
N TYR A 415 9.68 7.84 15.31
CA TYR A 415 11.06 7.75 14.85
C TYR A 415 11.47 8.92 13.95
N GLY A 416 10.50 9.70 13.45
CA GLY A 416 10.74 10.81 12.52
C GLY A 416 11.09 10.34 11.11
N PHE A 417 10.45 9.30 10.61
CA PHE A 417 10.57 8.91 9.21
C PHE A 417 9.57 9.66 8.33
N LEU A 418 10.01 10.07 7.15
CA LEU A 418 9.18 10.65 6.11
C LEU A 418 8.64 9.52 5.23
N VAL A 419 7.32 9.40 5.13
CA VAL A 419 6.66 8.28 4.47
C VAL A 419 6.02 8.71 3.16
N ILE A 420 6.29 7.96 2.11
CA ILE A 420 5.52 7.96 0.87
C ILE A 420 4.52 6.80 1.00
N ASP A 421 3.25 7.12 1.23
CA ASP A 421 2.21 6.12 1.45
C ASP A 421 1.53 5.74 0.15
N GLU A 422 1.57 4.43 -0.20
CA GLU A 422 1.25 3.95 -1.54
C GLU A 422 0.03 3.02 -1.53
N THR A 423 -0.88 3.24 -2.49
CA THR A 423 -2.00 2.33 -2.74
C THR A 423 -1.51 0.99 -3.30
N PRO A 424 -2.30 -0.12 -3.17
CA PRO A 424 -1.87 -1.44 -3.64
C PRO A 424 -1.92 -1.61 -5.18
N ALA A 425 -1.88 -0.53 -5.93
CA ALA A 425 -1.98 -0.51 -7.39
C ALA A 425 -0.59 -0.65 -8.04
N VAL A 426 -0.18 -1.89 -8.26
CA VAL A 426 1.14 -2.24 -8.80
C VAL A 426 1.02 -2.90 -10.17
N SER A 427 1.86 -2.46 -11.12
CA SER A 427 2.01 -3.05 -12.46
C SER A 427 0.69 -3.24 -13.24
N LEU A 428 -0.25 -2.30 -13.09
CA LEU A 428 -1.56 -2.38 -13.73
C LEU A 428 -1.46 -2.30 -15.25
N GLY A 429 -2.08 -3.25 -15.95
CA GLY A 429 -2.22 -3.25 -17.40
C GLY A 429 -3.49 -2.53 -17.86
N PHE A 430 -3.44 -1.89 -19.03
CA PHE A 430 -4.56 -1.19 -19.66
C PHE A 430 -4.97 -1.78 -21.01
N THR A 431 -4.44 -2.96 -21.34
CA THR A 431 -4.83 -3.77 -22.52
C THR A 431 -5.90 -4.80 -22.21
N ASP A 432 -6.25 -4.97 -20.93
CA ASP A 432 -7.27 -5.89 -20.46
C ASP A 432 -8.68 -5.44 -20.87
N PRO A 433 -9.70 -6.32 -20.81
CA PRO A 433 -11.10 -5.97 -21.08
C PRO A 433 -11.57 -4.78 -20.24
N GLU A 434 -12.48 -3.99 -20.80
CA GLU A 434 -12.93 -2.72 -20.19
C GLU A 434 -13.60 -2.94 -18.83
N ASP A 435 -14.39 -4.00 -18.69
CA ASP A 435 -15.06 -4.37 -17.45
C ASP A 435 -14.08 -4.74 -16.32
N VAL A 436 -12.97 -5.42 -16.67
CA VAL A 436 -11.85 -5.74 -15.75
C VAL A 436 -11.16 -4.45 -15.29
N VAL A 437 -10.81 -3.57 -16.22
CA VAL A 437 -10.20 -2.27 -15.88
C VAL A 437 -11.12 -1.42 -15.02
N ALA A 438 -12.42 -1.40 -15.33
CA ALA A 438 -13.42 -0.67 -14.55
C ALA A 438 -13.61 -1.25 -13.14
N ALA A 439 -13.55 -2.58 -12.96
CA ALA A 439 -13.59 -3.23 -11.66
C ALA A 439 -12.38 -2.84 -10.80
N ARG A 440 -11.17 -2.90 -11.37
CA ARG A 440 -9.92 -2.42 -10.72
C ARG A 440 -10.04 -0.95 -10.30
N HIS A 441 -10.56 -0.09 -11.18
CA HIS A 441 -10.72 1.34 -10.88
C HIS A 441 -11.62 1.56 -9.66
N ARG A 442 -12.76 0.86 -9.59
CA ARG A 442 -13.66 0.97 -8.43
C ARG A 442 -13.01 0.51 -7.13
N GLN A 443 -12.27 -0.61 -7.16
CA GLN A 443 -11.54 -1.11 -5.99
C GLN A 443 -10.39 -0.16 -5.59
N HIS A 444 -9.64 0.34 -6.57
CA HIS A 444 -8.56 1.29 -6.34
C HIS A 444 -9.05 2.61 -5.72
N ALA A 445 -10.14 3.16 -6.24
CA ALA A 445 -10.76 4.37 -5.69
C ALA A 445 -11.22 4.16 -4.23
N ARG A 446 -11.75 2.96 -3.90
CA ARG A 446 -12.09 2.59 -2.51
C ARG A 446 -10.84 2.49 -1.64
N ALA A 447 -9.83 1.77 -2.08
CA ALA A 447 -8.57 1.61 -1.34
C ALA A 447 -7.89 2.97 -1.08
N LEU A 448 -7.90 3.87 -2.05
CA LEU A 448 -7.40 5.24 -1.92
C LEU A 448 -8.16 6.03 -0.84
N ALA A 449 -9.49 5.96 -0.84
CA ALA A 449 -10.32 6.63 0.15
C ALA A 449 -10.13 6.05 1.57
N GLU A 450 -10.02 4.73 1.70
CA GLU A 450 -9.77 4.03 2.96
C GLU A 450 -8.35 4.34 3.51
N MET A 451 -7.31 4.35 2.65
CA MET A 451 -5.95 4.73 2.99
C MET A 451 -5.91 6.16 3.53
N HIS A 452 -6.46 7.12 2.78
CA HIS A 452 -6.54 8.50 3.25
C HIS A 452 -7.30 8.62 4.57
N ALA A 453 -8.46 7.98 4.70
CA ALA A 453 -9.30 8.09 5.89
C ALA A 453 -8.57 7.60 7.16
N ARG A 454 -7.76 6.54 7.05
CA ARG A 454 -6.94 5.98 8.12
C ARG A 454 -5.70 6.83 8.40
N ASP A 455 -4.96 7.24 7.35
CA ASP A 455 -3.58 7.73 7.48
C ASP A 455 -3.45 9.26 7.45
N LYS A 456 -4.53 9.98 7.20
CA LYS A 456 -4.57 11.44 7.06
C LYS A 456 -3.97 12.23 8.23
N ASN A 457 -3.94 11.66 9.44
CA ASN A 457 -3.48 12.35 10.64
C ASN A 457 -2.00 12.08 11.00
N HIS A 458 -1.31 11.17 10.29
CA HIS A 458 0.09 10.86 10.55
C HIS A 458 1.01 11.97 10.02
N PRO A 459 1.82 12.63 10.89
CA PRO A 459 2.78 13.64 10.43
C PRO A 459 3.89 13.06 9.56
N SER A 460 4.23 11.78 9.73
CA SER A 460 5.21 11.06 8.93
C SER A 460 4.81 10.95 7.46
N VAL A 461 3.52 10.80 7.15
CA VAL A 461 3.04 10.73 5.76
C VAL A 461 3.17 12.10 5.12
N ILE A 462 4.08 12.22 4.14
CA ILE A 462 4.39 13.48 3.45
C ILE A 462 3.98 13.49 1.97
N LEU A 463 3.82 12.32 1.37
CA LEU A 463 3.42 12.14 -0.03
C LEU A 463 2.41 10.99 -0.12
N TRP A 464 1.41 11.14 -1.00
CA TRP A 464 0.49 10.09 -1.40
C TRP A 464 0.90 9.53 -2.75
N SER A 465 1.16 8.22 -2.84
CA SER A 465 1.48 7.53 -4.11
C SER A 465 0.26 6.76 -4.62
N ILE A 466 -0.15 7.11 -5.85
CA ILE A 466 -1.36 6.52 -6.45
C ILE A 466 -1.08 5.11 -6.99
N ALA A 467 0.09 4.85 -7.57
CA ALA A 467 0.41 3.55 -8.15
C ALA A 467 1.92 3.37 -8.30
N ASN A 468 2.36 2.10 -8.43
CA ASN A 468 3.71 1.73 -8.82
C ASN A 468 3.73 1.05 -10.19
N GLU A 469 4.64 1.49 -11.07
CA GLU A 469 4.98 0.86 -12.36
C GLU A 469 3.77 0.43 -13.23
N PRO A 470 2.75 1.27 -13.42
CA PRO A 470 1.67 0.92 -14.32
C PRO A 470 2.20 0.76 -15.75
N GLY A 471 1.62 -0.21 -16.48
CA GLY A 471 2.03 -0.51 -17.86
C GLY A 471 3.36 -1.27 -17.98
N LEU A 472 3.94 -1.77 -16.88
CA LEU A 472 5.11 -2.65 -16.94
C LEU A 472 4.79 -3.88 -17.81
N GLY A 473 5.69 -4.16 -18.78
CA GLY A 473 5.49 -5.24 -19.75
C GLY A 473 4.60 -4.91 -20.96
N ALA A 474 3.92 -3.77 -20.98
CA ALA A 474 3.11 -3.33 -22.13
C ALA A 474 3.90 -2.49 -23.15
N GLN A 475 5.22 -2.46 -23.07
CA GLN A 475 6.10 -1.68 -23.96
C GLN A 475 6.23 -2.28 -25.37
N GLY A 476 5.69 -3.49 -25.60
CA GLY A 476 5.50 -4.08 -26.92
C GLY A 476 4.27 -3.50 -27.63
N GLY A 477 4.19 -3.67 -28.95
CA GLY A 477 3.07 -3.22 -29.75
C GLY A 477 3.39 -2.02 -30.66
N SER A 478 2.43 -1.68 -31.52
CA SER A 478 2.57 -0.57 -32.45
C SER A 478 2.52 0.79 -31.71
N PRO A 479 2.96 1.89 -32.34
CA PRO A 479 2.78 3.23 -31.78
C PRO A 479 1.31 3.58 -31.49
N ALA A 480 0.36 3.01 -32.25
CA ALA A 480 -1.07 3.19 -32.02
C ALA A 480 -1.53 2.48 -30.74
N ASP A 481 -1.07 1.24 -30.50
CA ASP A 481 -1.38 0.47 -29.30
C ASP A 481 -0.86 1.18 -28.02
N ARG A 482 0.38 1.70 -28.09
CA ARG A 482 0.96 2.46 -26.99
C ARG A 482 0.17 3.74 -26.69
N ARG A 483 -0.25 4.47 -27.72
CA ARG A 483 -1.10 5.66 -27.55
C ARG A 483 -2.44 5.31 -26.90
N ALA A 484 -3.13 4.29 -27.39
CA ALA A 484 -4.39 3.83 -26.84
C ALA A 484 -4.24 3.40 -25.37
N MET A 485 -3.17 2.70 -25.02
CA MET A 485 -2.85 2.34 -23.64
C MET A 485 -2.62 3.59 -22.77
N THR A 486 -1.86 4.57 -23.26
CA THR A 486 -1.58 5.82 -22.55
C THR A 486 -2.86 6.60 -22.30
N GLU A 487 -3.74 6.73 -23.28
CA GLU A 487 -5.04 7.41 -23.15
C GLU A 487 -5.93 6.71 -22.11
N ARG A 488 -6.03 5.38 -22.15
CA ARG A 488 -6.80 4.60 -21.16
C ARG A 488 -6.23 4.72 -19.75
N GLY A 489 -4.91 4.66 -19.59
CA GLY A 489 -4.29 4.85 -18.29
C GLY A 489 -4.44 6.27 -17.76
N THR A 490 -4.36 7.29 -18.61
CA THR A 490 -4.63 8.68 -18.21
C THR A 490 -6.08 8.85 -17.73
N ALA A 491 -7.05 8.28 -18.46
CA ALA A 491 -8.45 8.26 -18.05
C ALA A 491 -8.69 7.52 -16.72
N TYR A 492 -7.89 6.52 -16.43
CA TYR A 492 -7.91 5.76 -15.17
C TYR A 492 -7.31 6.57 -14.02
N PHE A 493 -6.11 7.15 -14.18
CA PHE A 493 -5.37 7.77 -13.07
C PHE A 493 -5.86 9.19 -12.74
N LYS A 494 -6.19 10.00 -13.75
CA LYS A 494 -6.57 11.40 -13.51
C LYS A 494 -7.67 11.57 -12.47
N PRO A 495 -8.81 10.83 -12.49
CA PRO A 495 -9.83 10.93 -11.45
C PRO A 495 -9.34 10.57 -10.05
N LEU A 496 -8.37 9.64 -9.92
CA LEU A 496 -7.79 9.24 -8.64
C LEU A 496 -6.90 10.34 -8.06
N PHE A 497 -6.10 11.02 -8.91
CA PHE A 497 -5.33 12.20 -8.52
C PHE A 497 -6.24 13.34 -8.06
N ASP A 498 -7.28 13.64 -8.84
CA ASP A 498 -8.25 14.70 -8.52
C ASP A 498 -8.96 14.39 -7.19
N THR A 499 -9.32 13.12 -6.96
CA THR A 499 -9.92 12.65 -5.70
C THR A 499 -8.96 12.81 -4.52
N MET A 500 -7.71 12.36 -4.63
CA MET A 500 -6.75 12.48 -3.53
C MET A 500 -6.46 13.93 -3.18
N ARG A 501 -6.26 14.80 -4.18
CA ARG A 501 -6.06 16.24 -3.95
C ARG A 501 -7.26 16.93 -3.29
N ALA A 502 -8.48 16.46 -3.61
CA ALA A 502 -9.69 16.96 -2.95
C ALA A 502 -9.82 16.49 -1.49
N LEU A 503 -9.42 15.25 -1.20
CA LEU A 503 -9.41 14.69 0.14
C LEU A 503 -8.34 15.35 1.02
N ASP A 504 -7.14 15.51 0.48
CA ASP A 504 -6.01 16.12 1.19
C ASP A 504 -5.27 17.16 0.32
N PRO A 505 -5.60 18.45 0.48
CA PRO A 505 -4.90 19.53 -0.20
C PRO A 505 -3.55 19.90 0.45
N THR A 506 -3.14 19.22 1.53
CA THR A 506 -1.95 19.58 2.32
C THR A 506 -0.72 18.75 1.98
N ARG A 507 -0.87 17.66 1.24
CA ARG A 507 0.21 16.77 0.82
C ARG A 507 0.26 16.62 -0.69
N PRO A 508 1.47 16.61 -1.28
CA PRO A 508 1.64 16.31 -2.70
C PRO A 508 1.21 14.87 -3.04
N VAL A 509 0.78 14.69 -4.30
CA VAL A 509 0.33 13.41 -4.85
C VAL A 509 1.24 13.00 -5.99
N VAL A 510 1.68 11.74 -6.01
CA VAL A 510 2.62 11.20 -6.98
C VAL A 510 2.14 9.88 -7.58
N LEU A 511 2.81 9.46 -8.64
CA LEU A 511 2.75 8.14 -9.23
C LEU A 511 4.18 7.69 -9.49
N VAL A 512 4.52 6.47 -9.13
CA VAL A 512 5.84 5.89 -9.41
C VAL A 512 5.82 5.27 -10.80
N SER A 513 6.55 5.90 -11.74
CA SER A 513 6.68 5.41 -13.11
C SER A 513 7.82 4.40 -13.24
N VAL A 514 7.80 3.60 -14.30
CA VAL A 514 8.92 2.76 -14.71
C VAL A 514 9.71 3.48 -15.81
N GLY A 515 11.00 3.23 -15.91
CA GLY A 515 11.82 3.71 -17.03
C GLY A 515 11.19 3.38 -18.38
N ASN A 516 11.06 4.37 -19.27
CA ASN A 516 10.31 4.33 -20.53
C ASN A 516 8.78 4.17 -20.40
N GLY A 517 8.21 4.40 -19.22
CA GLY A 517 6.76 4.54 -19.05
C GLY A 517 6.22 5.81 -19.71
N PRO A 518 4.89 5.94 -19.87
CA PRO A 518 4.27 7.14 -20.44
C PRO A 518 4.56 8.39 -19.59
N ASP A 519 5.13 9.41 -20.22
CA ASP A 519 5.38 10.71 -19.59
C ASP A 519 4.09 11.40 -19.12
N GLU A 520 2.97 11.16 -19.81
CA GLU A 520 1.65 11.68 -19.46
C GLU A 520 1.18 11.24 -18.07
N TRP A 521 1.52 10.01 -17.66
CA TRP A 521 1.16 9.51 -16.33
C TRP A 521 2.07 10.12 -15.24
N ALA A 522 3.37 10.18 -15.49
CA ALA A 522 4.32 10.82 -14.60
C ALA A 522 4.00 12.31 -14.39
N ALA A 523 3.54 12.99 -15.45
CA ALA A 523 3.15 14.40 -15.42
C ALA A 523 1.96 14.71 -14.52
N LEU A 524 1.11 13.73 -14.17
CA LEU A 524 0.02 13.91 -13.21
C LEU A 524 0.51 14.20 -11.80
N GLY A 525 1.70 13.69 -11.44
CA GLY A 525 2.31 13.85 -10.12
C GLY A 525 2.83 15.27 -9.86
N ASP A 526 2.90 15.66 -8.58
CA ASP A 526 3.45 16.96 -8.16
C ASP A 526 4.98 17.00 -8.25
N LEU A 527 5.65 15.83 -8.22
CA LEU A 527 7.03 15.59 -8.61
C LEU A 527 7.11 14.30 -9.43
N ILE A 528 8.23 14.09 -10.12
CA ILE A 528 8.45 12.89 -10.93
C ILE A 528 9.09 11.82 -10.06
N CYS A 529 8.38 10.72 -9.83
CA CYS A 529 8.91 9.52 -9.18
C CYS A 529 9.13 8.44 -10.24
N THR A 530 10.32 7.83 -10.26
CA THR A 530 10.67 6.84 -11.28
C THR A 530 11.59 5.74 -10.76
N ASN A 531 11.41 4.52 -11.31
CA ASN A 531 12.24 3.36 -11.06
C ASN A 531 13.19 3.14 -12.24
N LEU A 532 14.51 3.14 -11.99
CA LEU A 532 15.53 3.01 -13.02
C LEU A 532 16.57 1.96 -12.62
N TYR A 533 16.74 0.93 -13.46
CA TYR A 533 17.61 -0.22 -13.17
C TYR A 533 18.73 -0.39 -14.22
N TYR A 534 19.32 0.74 -14.67
CA TYR A 534 20.50 0.71 -15.54
C TYR A 534 21.69 0.12 -14.79
N GLY A 535 22.35 -0.85 -15.40
CA GLY A 535 23.38 -1.67 -14.75
C GLY A 535 22.82 -2.98 -14.15
N TRP A 536 21.48 -3.22 -14.21
CA TRP A 536 20.89 -4.48 -13.81
C TRP A 536 20.03 -5.09 -14.93
N TYR A 537 18.80 -4.62 -15.16
CA TYR A 537 17.93 -5.12 -16.23
C TYR A 537 18.36 -4.60 -17.61
N SER A 538 19.01 -3.44 -17.67
CA SER A 538 19.60 -2.87 -18.88
C SER A 538 21.05 -2.54 -18.62
N ALA A 539 21.96 -2.84 -19.58
CA ALA A 539 23.41 -2.67 -19.44
C ALA A 539 24.00 -3.41 -18.22
N GLY A 540 23.46 -4.61 -17.89
CA GLY A 540 23.97 -5.44 -16.81
C GLY A 540 25.46 -5.75 -16.97
N GLY A 541 26.23 -5.61 -15.89
CA GLY A 541 27.69 -5.79 -15.90
C GLY A 541 28.50 -4.63 -16.49
N GLN A 542 27.87 -3.53 -16.93
CA GLN A 542 28.52 -2.39 -17.60
C GLN A 542 28.23 -1.08 -16.86
N LEU A 543 28.62 -1.01 -15.57
CA LEU A 543 28.26 0.11 -14.69
C LEU A 543 28.81 1.45 -15.18
N ASP A 544 30.12 1.60 -15.27
CA ASP A 544 30.76 2.88 -15.63
C ASP A 544 30.73 3.15 -17.14
N GLU A 545 30.80 2.11 -17.97
CA GLU A 545 30.91 2.24 -19.42
C GLU A 545 29.57 2.67 -20.06
N VAL A 546 28.44 2.14 -19.59
CA VAL A 546 27.14 2.34 -20.23
C VAL A 546 26.06 2.83 -19.26
N ALA A 547 25.89 2.15 -18.12
CA ALA A 547 24.78 2.41 -17.20
C ALA A 547 24.81 3.84 -16.63
N ARG A 548 25.99 4.36 -16.28
CA ARG A 548 26.18 5.74 -15.82
C ARG A 548 25.59 6.74 -16.82
N GLY A 549 26.01 6.65 -18.08
CA GLY A 549 25.54 7.58 -19.12
C GLY A 549 24.04 7.42 -19.45
N MET A 550 23.46 6.21 -19.28
CA MET A 550 22.01 6.02 -19.41
C MET A 550 21.27 6.71 -18.29
N LEU A 551 21.70 6.53 -17.04
CA LEU A 551 21.10 7.15 -15.86
C LEU A 551 21.15 8.69 -15.94
N GLU A 552 22.32 9.24 -16.29
CA GLU A 552 22.51 10.68 -16.46
C GLU A 552 21.55 11.27 -17.48
N ARG A 553 21.52 10.70 -18.68
CA ARG A 553 20.63 11.18 -19.77
C ARG A 553 19.16 11.10 -19.39
N GLU A 554 18.73 10.03 -18.70
CA GLU A 554 17.32 9.88 -18.33
C GLU A 554 16.90 10.87 -17.27
N LEU A 555 17.69 11.08 -16.22
CA LEU A 555 17.40 12.09 -15.20
C LEU A 555 17.31 13.50 -15.81
N ASP A 556 18.28 13.85 -16.69
CA ASP A 556 18.30 15.15 -17.37
C ASP A 556 17.10 15.30 -18.34
N ARG A 557 16.71 14.22 -19.05
CA ARG A 557 15.49 14.18 -19.88
C ARG A 557 14.24 14.44 -19.08
N LEU A 558 14.06 13.73 -17.96
CA LEU A 558 12.86 13.88 -17.10
C LEU A 558 12.73 15.31 -16.59
N ARG A 559 13.84 15.91 -16.16
CA ARG A 559 13.87 17.32 -15.76
C ARG A 559 13.51 18.26 -16.90
N ALA A 560 14.08 18.04 -18.09
CA ALA A 560 13.83 18.88 -19.26
C ALA A 560 12.39 18.79 -19.76
N VAL A 561 11.79 17.60 -19.75
CA VAL A 561 10.42 17.36 -20.22
C VAL A 561 9.38 17.93 -19.23
N HIS A 562 9.56 17.70 -17.94
CA HIS A 562 8.52 17.97 -16.95
C HIS A 562 8.73 19.27 -16.17
N GLY A 563 9.95 19.80 -16.09
CA GLY A 563 10.26 20.98 -15.28
C GLY A 563 10.11 20.78 -13.77
N LYS A 564 9.85 19.56 -13.32
CA LYS A 564 9.58 19.19 -11.93
C LYS A 564 10.80 18.56 -11.25
N PRO A 565 10.87 18.57 -9.90
CA PRO A 565 11.85 17.77 -9.18
C PRO A 565 11.68 16.27 -9.51
N VAL A 566 12.79 15.54 -9.46
CA VAL A 566 12.83 14.11 -9.76
C VAL A 566 13.24 13.33 -8.51
N MET A 567 12.55 12.22 -8.21
CA MET A 567 12.93 11.27 -7.18
C MET A 567 13.16 9.89 -7.80
N LEU A 568 14.32 9.30 -7.55
CA LEU A 568 14.55 7.89 -7.84
C LEU A 568 13.91 7.05 -6.73
N THR A 569 12.81 6.39 -7.08
CA THR A 569 12.03 5.60 -6.14
C THR A 569 12.43 4.14 -6.08
N GLU A 570 13.19 3.68 -7.11
CA GLU A 570 13.84 2.36 -7.08
C GLU A 570 15.07 2.33 -7.99
N PHE A 571 16.13 1.66 -7.50
CA PHE A 571 17.30 1.21 -8.23
C PHE A 571 18.05 0.14 -7.42
N GLY A 572 18.72 -0.80 -8.06
CA GLY A 572 19.45 -1.84 -7.33
C GLY A 572 19.75 -3.08 -8.18
N ALA A 573 20.53 -3.98 -7.62
CA ALA A 573 20.91 -5.25 -8.19
C ALA A 573 20.61 -6.40 -7.24
N ASP A 574 20.08 -7.52 -7.75
CA ASP A 574 19.99 -8.75 -6.96
C ASP A 574 21.38 -9.24 -6.54
N THR A 575 21.52 -9.68 -5.30
CA THR A 575 22.79 -10.00 -4.68
C THR A 575 22.63 -11.11 -3.67
N MET A 576 23.32 -12.21 -3.89
CA MET A 576 23.34 -13.32 -2.93
C MET A 576 24.29 -13.00 -1.78
N ALA A 577 23.76 -12.98 -0.55
CA ALA A 577 24.58 -12.74 0.65
C ALA A 577 25.73 -13.75 0.74
N GLY A 578 26.95 -13.25 0.97
CA GLY A 578 28.17 -14.06 1.04
C GLY A 578 28.78 -14.44 -0.32
N VAL A 579 28.21 -14.00 -1.45
CA VAL A 579 28.83 -14.18 -2.77
C VAL A 579 29.73 -12.99 -3.07
N HIS A 580 31.02 -13.25 -3.17
CA HIS A 580 32.08 -12.27 -3.42
C HIS A 580 32.81 -12.52 -4.74
N ALA A 581 33.23 -11.46 -5.44
CA ALA A 581 33.98 -11.55 -6.68
C ALA A 581 34.95 -10.39 -6.88
N THR A 582 36.16 -10.72 -7.40
CA THR A 582 37.15 -9.75 -7.84
C THR A 582 37.66 -10.14 -9.23
N PRO A 583 37.41 -9.34 -10.29
CA PRO A 583 36.59 -8.11 -10.29
C PRO A 583 35.12 -8.38 -9.93
N ALA A 584 34.39 -7.32 -9.54
CA ALA A 584 32.98 -7.40 -9.20
C ALA A 584 32.14 -7.94 -10.38
N THR A 585 31.29 -8.91 -10.12
CA THR A 585 30.37 -9.50 -11.12
C THR A 585 28.93 -9.41 -10.63
N MET A 586 27.98 -9.40 -11.55
CA MET A 586 26.54 -9.44 -11.20
C MET A 586 26.29 -10.56 -10.17
N TRP A 587 25.39 -10.33 -9.22
CA TRP A 587 25.04 -11.16 -8.07
C TRP A 587 26.04 -11.15 -6.92
N SER A 588 27.26 -10.56 -7.05
CA SER A 588 28.18 -10.38 -5.93
C SER A 588 27.84 -9.16 -5.06
N GLU A 589 28.26 -9.17 -3.83
CA GLU A 589 28.07 -8.04 -2.89
C GLU A 589 28.86 -6.80 -3.33
N GLU A 590 30.02 -6.99 -3.95
CA GLU A 590 30.82 -5.90 -4.53
C GLU A 590 30.07 -5.20 -5.66
N TYR A 591 29.38 -5.95 -6.54
CA TYR A 591 28.64 -5.36 -7.66
C TYR A 591 27.49 -4.50 -7.17
N GLN A 592 26.70 -5.00 -6.20
CA GLN A 592 25.62 -4.22 -5.58
C GLN A 592 26.17 -2.94 -4.95
N SER A 593 27.28 -3.06 -4.21
CA SER A 593 27.93 -1.92 -3.55
C SER A 593 28.41 -0.86 -4.56
N GLN A 594 29.07 -1.27 -5.64
CA GLN A 594 29.53 -0.37 -6.72
C GLN A 594 28.36 0.32 -7.40
N MET A 595 27.26 -0.40 -7.65
CA MET A 595 26.05 0.19 -8.22
C MET A 595 25.46 1.27 -7.28
N MET A 596 25.41 1.03 -5.96
CA MET A 596 24.97 2.05 -4.99
C MET A 596 25.85 3.30 -5.04
N GLU A 597 27.17 3.13 -5.10
CA GLU A 597 28.11 4.25 -5.20
C GLU A 597 27.92 5.06 -6.49
N LEU A 598 27.81 4.39 -7.62
CA LEU A 598 27.59 5.01 -8.93
C LEU A 598 26.30 5.84 -8.94
N TYR A 599 25.18 5.24 -8.52
CA TYR A 599 23.90 5.93 -8.51
C TYR A 599 23.92 7.14 -7.59
N MET A 600 24.47 7.01 -6.38
CA MET A 600 24.57 8.14 -5.44
C MET A 600 25.47 9.26 -5.95
N GLN A 601 26.54 8.96 -6.71
CA GLN A 601 27.38 9.98 -7.37
C GLN A 601 26.59 10.76 -8.42
N VAL A 602 25.87 10.05 -9.31
CA VAL A 602 25.07 10.66 -10.38
C VAL A 602 23.93 11.51 -9.81
N ILE A 603 23.25 11.02 -8.78
CA ILE A 603 22.13 11.67 -8.10
C ILE A 603 22.60 12.97 -7.43
N ARG A 604 23.68 12.90 -6.63
CA ARG A 604 24.20 14.06 -5.90
C ARG A 604 24.74 15.18 -6.81
N ALA A 605 25.11 14.85 -8.04
CA ALA A 605 25.53 15.85 -9.04
C ALA A 605 24.37 16.66 -9.65
N ARG A 606 23.10 16.35 -9.27
CA ARG A 606 21.89 16.95 -9.84
C ARG A 606 21.00 17.54 -8.75
N SER A 607 21.02 18.84 -8.59
CA SER A 607 20.24 19.54 -7.54
C SER A 607 18.72 19.35 -7.65
N PHE A 608 18.21 19.01 -8.83
CA PHE A 608 16.80 18.75 -9.07
C PHE A 608 16.37 17.33 -8.68
N VAL A 609 17.31 16.43 -8.33
CA VAL A 609 16.99 15.12 -7.76
C VAL A 609 16.84 15.26 -6.27
N VAL A 610 15.65 14.96 -5.76
CA VAL A 610 15.23 15.27 -4.39
C VAL A 610 15.12 14.05 -3.47
N GLY A 611 15.45 12.87 -3.97
CA GLY A 611 15.45 11.65 -3.18
C GLY A 611 16.00 10.44 -3.93
N ALA A 612 16.47 9.48 -3.14
CA ALA A 612 17.05 8.23 -3.61
C ALA A 612 16.63 7.08 -2.70
N HIS A 613 15.79 6.19 -3.22
CA HIS A 613 15.39 4.97 -2.55
C HIS A 613 15.94 3.76 -3.29
N PRO A 614 17.03 3.12 -2.83
CA PRO A 614 17.41 1.80 -3.30
C PRO A 614 16.27 0.80 -3.17
N TRP A 615 16.10 -0.05 -4.16
CA TRP A 615 15.28 -1.24 -4.08
C TRP A 615 16.17 -2.42 -3.69
N CYS A 616 16.05 -2.97 -2.49
CA CYS A 616 15.11 -2.54 -1.46
C CYS A 616 15.78 -2.64 -0.07
N PHE A 617 15.03 -2.38 1.01
CA PHE A 617 15.55 -2.46 2.37
C PHE A 617 16.07 -3.87 2.69
N ALA A 618 15.23 -4.90 2.57
CA ALA A 618 15.61 -6.29 2.84
C ALA A 618 15.07 -7.21 1.76
N ASP A 619 15.75 -8.33 1.55
CA ASP A 619 15.26 -9.40 0.68
C ASP A 619 13.87 -9.84 1.13
N PHE A 620 13.03 -10.26 0.18
CA PHE A 620 11.67 -10.67 0.45
C PHE A 620 11.21 -11.80 -0.47
N ARG A 621 10.23 -12.58 -0.02
CA ARG A 621 9.65 -13.66 -0.82
C ARG A 621 8.82 -13.09 -1.97
N THR A 622 8.99 -13.69 -3.15
CA THR A 622 8.27 -13.38 -4.37
C THR A 622 7.81 -14.66 -5.07
N ALA A 623 7.16 -14.51 -6.23
CA ALA A 623 6.88 -15.65 -7.07
C ALA A 623 8.17 -16.33 -7.55
N SER A 624 8.21 -17.65 -7.56
CA SER A 624 9.37 -18.44 -8.00
C SER A 624 9.54 -18.33 -9.51
N GLY A 625 10.75 -18.03 -9.95
CA GLY A 625 11.11 -17.92 -11.38
C GLY A 625 12.62 -17.87 -11.56
N VAL A 626 13.09 -17.99 -12.80
CA VAL A 626 14.54 -18.04 -13.10
C VAL A 626 15.29 -16.77 -12.70
N LEU A 627 14.60 -15.63 -12.64
CA LEU A 627 15.16 -14.35 -12.18
C LEU A 627 15.09 -14.16 -10.66
N ARG A 628 14.50 -15.11 -9.92
CA ARG A 628 14.27 -15.04 -8.47
C ARG A 628 14.82 -16.29 -7.80
N ALA A 629 16.13 -16.33 -7.67
CA ALA A 629 16.81 -17.45 -7.04
C ALA A 629 16.27 -17.72 -5.63
N GLY A 630 15.85 -18.97 -5.36
CA GLY A 630 15.23 -19.36 -4.10
C GLY A 630 13.83 -18.76 -3.86
N GLY A 631 13.17 -18.21 -4.89
CA GLY A 631 11.86 -17.53 -4.73
C GLY A 631 11.95 -16.19 -3.98
N LEU A 632 13.12 -15.56 -4.02
CA LEU A 632 13.38 -14.28 -3.34
C LEU A 632 13.72 -13.19 -4.35
N ASN A 633 13.25 -11.98 -4.11
CA ASN A 633 13.88 -10.79 -4.62
C ASN A 633 15.07 -10.47 -3.70
N GLN A 634 16.27 -10.55 -4.24
CA GLN A 634 17.52 -10.42 -3.46
C GLN A 634 18.20 -9.06 -3.64
N LYS A 635 17.43 -8.03 -4.02
CA LYS A 635 17.93 -6.65 -4.11
C LYS A 635 18.04 -5.96 -2.75
N GLY A 636 17.59 -6.61 -1.67
CA GLY A 636 17.75 -6.09 -0.32
C GLY A 636 19.20 -5.74 0.00
N VAL A 637 19.42 -4.62 0.69
CA VAL A 637 20.73 -4.33 1.30
C VAL A 637 20.90 -5.05 2.63
N PHE A 638 19.81 -5.59 3.16
CA PHE A 638 19.78 -6.57 4.23
C PHE A 638 19.22 -7.89 3.70
N THR A 639 19.61 -9.02 4.31
CA THR A 639 18.95 -10.30 4.02
C THR A 639 17.51 -10.29 4.53
N ARG A 640 16.72 -11.31 4.17
CA ARG A 640 15.35 -11.48 4.69
C ARG A 640 15.32 -11.54 6.23
N GLU A 641 16.37 -12.06 6.86
CA GLU A 641 16.57 -12.15 8.31
C GLU A 641 17.22 -10.89 8.91
N ARG A 642 17.34 -9.81 8.12
CA ARG A 642 17.87 -8.49 8.55
C ARG A 642 19.36 -8.50 8.88
N GLN A 643 20.16 -9.36 8.20
CA GLN A 643 21.63 -9.27 8.26
C GLN A 643 22.13 -8.29 7.18
N PRO A 644 23.06 -7.38 7.49
CA PRO A 644 23.56 -6.41 6.52
C PRO A 644 24.44 -7.09 5.47
N LYS A 645 24.18 -6.81 4.18
CA LYS A 645 25.10 -7.07 3.08
C LYS A 645 26.11 -5.93 2.94
N MET A 646 27.13 -6.07 2.13
CA MET A 646 28.16 -5.05 1.89
C MET A 646 27.57 -3.69 1.48
N ALA A 647 26.53 -3.69 0.65
CA ALA A 647 25.83 -2.48 0.21
C ALA A 647 25.20 -1.67 1.37
N ALA A 648 24.77 -2.33 2.46
CA ALA A 648 24.27 -1.62 3.64
C ALA A 648 25.36 -0.77 4.29
N HIS A 649 26.57 -1.29 4.40
CA HIS A 649 27.71 -0.54 4.93
C HIS A 649 28.15 0.59 4.00
N THR A 650 28.08 0.36 2.68
CA THR A 650 28.35 1.38 1.67
C THR A 650 27.35 2.52 1.75
N LEU A 651 26.06 2.24 1.78
CA LEU A 651 25.04 3.30 1.92
C LEU A 651 25.16 4.03 3.26
N ARG A 652 25.41 3.31 4.36
CA ARG A 652 25.66 3.93 5.66
C ARG A 652 26.81 4.94 5.60
N ARG A 653 27.92 4.61 4.94
CA ARG A 653 29.03 5.53 4.73
C ARG A 653 28.61 6.75 3.89
N LEU A 654 27.89 6.53 2.79
CA LEU A 654 27.45 7.57 1.88
C LEU A 654 26.39 8.51 2.50
N TRP A 655 25.51 8.02 3.35
CA TRP A 655 24.40 8.81 3.91
C TRP A 655 24.75 9.50 5.21
N ARG A 656 25.83 9.11 5.87
CA ARG A 656 26.32 9.72 7.10
C ARG A 656 27.58 10.61 6.92
N SER A 657 28.13 10.66 5.69
CA SER A 657 29.18 11.61 5.27
C SER A 657 28.51 12.96 4.82
#